data_2cf5058507163c0d2a8094a789967070
#
_entry.id   2cf5058507163c0d2a8094a789967070
#
_cell.length_a   1.000
_cell.length_b   1.000
_cell.length_c   1.000
_cell.angle_alpha   90.00
_cell.angle_beta   90.00
_cell.angle_gamma   90.00
#
_symmetry.space_group_name_H-M   'P 1'
#
loop_
_entity.id
_entity.type
_entity.pdbx_description
1 polymer ?
#
loop_
_entity_poly.entity_id
_entity_poly.type
_entity_poly.pdbx_seq_one_letter_code
_entity_poly.pdbx_strand_id
1 'polypeptide(L)'
;MWLLLFAAAAVAAGALAKPPSNSFSIPGAESVEAQEEISRRFNTSEDELTAPTGMIVVKAKEGTLSDPEQAVKVDAIIDKLKHSDALKSKDMIVNPVAADAAMRQGNPNSADVDEQSPLSPDKTTGTIQVMFDAAKAQDVDKNKLADVTKLLKDNADGLDIAYTGNAFDGAEQPGMQSELMGVLVAAVVLLVTFGSLVAAGMPLATAIVGVLLGSLGINAASGLTDSIDQNTATLATMIGLAVGIDYALFILSRFRSELIQYVDGHNLTPKELAQRIRSIPRNERAHLAGLAVGKAGTAVVFAGLTVIIALVALVIINIPSMSAMSLGAAGTVAIAVLVAIGLLPAILGLWGTRAFAARMPFIKAPDPEQETPTMGARWVHMIRKHPALFLVAGVLALALLAIPAAQLRLAMPTGGNAAAPGSPSRTAYTMIEDAFGPGRQAPMIALVDVASLPEQQRPEAFTTAVRDFAGMDGVKNAQVAAVNDAGDAAQVMIIPSHDATDKRTVDLLHNLRDHKSDFQEQTGASYRITGMAPIVQDLSDRLSGVLIPYVAIVVALAFVLLMVVFRSIWVPLIAALGFALSVAATFGITVLIWQEGFAGLVSDPQPLISQLPIILIGIVFGLAMDYQVFLVTRMREGYHHGMKADSAVVHGFKHGARVVTAAALIMISVFAAFMFMDQQLIKVIGFALATAVLFDAFIVRMTIIPATMFLLDARAWSIPRWLGRLLPNVDIEGEKLTSGLT
;
A
#
# COMPACT_ATOMS: atom_id res chain seq x y z
N MET A 1 0.25 -32.36 9.15
CA MET A 1 1.27 -31.30 9.08
C MET A 1 0.63 -29.89 9.01
N TRP A 2 -0.17 -29.54 7.99
CA TRP A 2 -0.74 -28.20 7.84
C TRP A 2 -1.64 -27.75 9.00
N LEU A 3 -2.49 -28.63 9.53
CA LEU A 3 -3.30 -28.32 10.71
C LEU A 3 -2.44 -28.08 11.97
N LEU A 4 -1.32 -28.79 12.12
CA LEU A 4 -0.39 -28.55 13.22
C LEU A 4 0.35 -27.22 13.06
N LEU A 5 0.75 -26.85 11.83
CA LEU A 5 1.34 -25.54 11.56
C LEU A 5 0.36 -24.41 11.85
N PHE A 6 -0.90 -24.56 11.44
CA PHE A 6 -1.95 -23.59 11.74
C PHE A 6 -2.18 -23.43 13.24
N ALA A 7 -2.28 -24.55 13.97
CA ALA A 7 -2.43 -24.54 15.43
C ALA A 7 -1.23 -23.88 16.11
N ALA A 8 0.00 -24.21 15.68
CA ALA A 8 1.21 -23.59 16.22
C ALA A 8 1.27 -22.08 15.94
N ALA A 9 0.91 -21.64 14.73
CA ALA A 9 0.84 -20.23 14.39
C ALA A 9 -0.24 -19.48 15.21
N ALA A 10 -1.41 -20.11 15.42
CA ALA A 10 -2.47 -19.54 16.22
C ALA A 10 -2.07 -19.42 17.71
N VAL A 11 -1.38 -20.42 18.26
CA VAL A 11 -0.86 -20.36 19.62
C VAL A 11 0.21 -19.27 19.76
N ALA A 12 1.13 -19.19 18.80
CA ALA A 12 2.17 -18.17 18.79
C ALA A 12 1.58 -16.74 18.69
N ALA A 13 0.59 -16.56 17.80
CA ALA A 13 -0.13 -15.30 17.72
C ALA A 13 -0.85 -14.95 19.04
N GLY A 14 -1.58 -15.90 19.62
CA GLY A 14 -2.28 -15.67 20.89
C GLY A 14 -1.36 -15.37 22.10
N ALA A 15 -0.14 -15.92 22.09
CA ALA A 15 0.82 -15.75 23.17
C ALA A 15 1.69 -14.48 23.02
N LEU A 16 2.00 -14.06 21.80
CA LEU A 16 2.98 -13.02 21.51
C LEU A 16 2.38 -11.74 20.96
N ALA A 17 1.16 -11.78 20.39
CA ALA A 17 0.59 -10.61 19.73
C ALA A 17 0.47 -9.40 20.66
N LYS A 18 0.93 -8.27 20.14
CA LYS A 18 0.66 -6.95 20.71
C LYS A 18 -0.22 -6.16 19.72
N PRO A 19 -1.00 -5.20 20.20
CA PRO A 19 -1.71 -4.29 19.31
C PRO A 19 -0.75 -3.62 18.31
N PRO A 20 -1.18 -3.39 17.06
CA PRO A 20 -0.36 -2.68 16.08
C PRO A 20 0.06 -1.31 16.61
N SER A 21 1.30 -0.92 16.37
CA SER A 21 1.82 0.37 16.81
C SER A 21 1.65 1.39 15.69
N ASN A 22 1.26 2.61 16.05
CA ASN A 22 1.27 3.75 15.13
C ASN A 22 2.52 4.62 15.33
N SER A 23 3.56 4.09 15.98
CA SER A 23 4.82 4.81 16.19
C SER A 23 5.53 4.98 14.84
N PHE A 24 5.67 6.23 14.44
CA PHE A 24 6.36 6.61 13.22
C PHE A 24 7.76 7.10 13.57
N SER A 25 8.76 6.31 13.29
CA SER A 25 10.17 6.66 13.51
C SER A 25 10.92 6.69 12.19
N ILE A 26 11.64 7.79 11.95
CA ILE A 26 12.56 7.95 10.81
C ILE A 26 13.96 8.16 11.40
N PRO A 27 14.79 7.14 11.49
CA PRO A 27 16.12 7.27 12.09
C PRO A 27 16.97 8.34 11.39
N GLY A 28 17.50 9.28 12.17
CA GLY A 28 18.38 10.36 11.70
C GLY A 28 17.64 11.52 11.01
N ALA A 29 16.32 11.62 11.12
CA ALA A 29 15.54 12.78 10.69
C ALA A 29 15.59 13.86 11.79
N GLU A 30 15.88 15.10 11.39
CA GLU A 30 15.95 16.22 12.32
C GLU A 30 14.65 16.42 13.10
N SER A 31 13.52 16.31 12.43
CA SER A 31 12.20 16.50 13.04
C SER A 31 11.91 15.47 14.14
N VAL A 32 12.36 14.23 13.96
CA VAL A 32 12.21 13.17 14.96
C VAL A 32 13.17 13.39 16.14
N GLU A 33 14.44 13.73 15.86
CA GLU A 33 15.43 14.06 16.91
C GLU A 33 14.98 15.27 17.76
N ALA A 34 14.42 16.30 17.11
CA ALA A 34 13.87 17.45 17.81
C ALA A 34 12.67 17.08 18.69
N GLN A 35 11.79 16.20 18.22
CA GLN A 35 10.64 15.71 19.00
C GLN A 35 11.08 14.91 20.23
N GLU A 36 12.08 14.03 20.08
CA GLU A 36 12.65 13.27 21.19
C GLU A 36 13.33 14.20 22.21
N GLU A 37 14.00 15.26 21.74
CA GLU A 37 14.63 16.24 22.63
C GLU A 37 13.61 17.10 23.37
N ILE A 38 12.51 17.50 22.72
CA ILE A 38 11.37 18.15 23.39
C ILE A 38 10.85 17.25 24.52
N SER A 39 10.59 15.98 24.23
CA SER A 39 10.09 15.04 25.25
C SER A 39 11.00 14.95 26.46
N ARG A 40 12.32 14.92 26.25
CA ARG A 40 13.31 14.88 27.33
C ARG A 40 13.39 16.17 28.14
N ARG A 41 13.41 17.34 27.44
CA ARG A 41 13.62 18.64 28.12
C ARG A 41 12.38 19.20 28.79
N PHE A 42 11.21 18.82 28.30
CA PHE A 42 9.91 19.27 28.83
C PHE A 42 9.24 18.21 29.72
N ASN A 43 9.95 17.12 30.06
CA ASN A 43 9.45 16.02 30.87
C ASN A 43 8.11 15.45 30.38
N THR A 44 7.86 15.51 29.06
CA THR A 44 6.65 14.95 28.48
C THR A 44 6.83 13.44 28.36
N SER A 45 5.97 12.67 29.01
CA SER A 45 6.04 11.20 28.96
C SER A 45 5.64 10.70 27.57
N GLU A 46 6.18 9.55 27.16
CA GLU A 46 5.82 8.89 25.89
C GLU A 46 4.32 8.55 25.86
N ASP A 47 3.72 8.26 27.01
CA ASP A 47 2.29 8.02 27.18
C ASP A 47 1.44 9.28 26.91
N GLU A 48 1.94 10.47 27.23
CA GLU A 48 1.24 11.73 26.92
C GLU A 48 1.27 12.07 25.44
N LEU A 49 2.37 11.75 24.75
CA LEU A 49 2.50 11.96 23.30
C LEU A 49 1.62 11.00 22.49
N THR A 50 1.38 9.79 23.01
CA THR A 50 0.57 8.76 22.38
C THR A 50 -0.86 8.69 22.89
N ALA A 51 -1.21 9.58 23.82
CA ALA A 51 -2.54 9.62 24.43
C ALA A 51 -3.65 9.72 23.37
N PRO A 52 -4.76 9.01 23.57
CA PRO A 52 -5.89 9.07 22.64
C PRO A 52 -6.64 10.40 22.77
N THR A 53 -6.29 11.32 21.88
CA THR A 53 -6.89 12.65 21.81
C THR A 53 -7.89 12.74 20.67
N GLY A 54 -8.90 13.56 20.88
CA GLY A 54 -9.86 13.93 19.85
C GLY A 54 -10.10 15.44 19.85
N MET A 55 -10.48 15.96 18.69
CA MET A 55 -10.92 17.33 18.52
C MET A 55 -12.35 17.32 17.99
N ILE A 56 -13.24 17.93 18.71
CA ILE A 56 -14.65 18.14 18.31
C ILE A 56 -14.76 19.56 17.78
N VAL A 57 -15.32 19.70 16.60
CA VAL A 57 -15.55 20.98 15.93
C VAL A 57 -17.04 21.25 15.94
N VAL A 58 -17.41 22.43 16.43
CA VAL A 58 -18.80 22.88 16.54
C VAL A 58 -18.95 24.17 15.74
N LYS A 59 -19.89 24.22 14.80
CA LYS A 59 -20.19 25.40 13.98
C LYS A 59 -21.65 25.78 14.11
N ALA A 60 -21.93 27.05 14.35
CA ALA A 60 -23.30 27.55 14.35
C ALA A 60 -23.87 27.54 12.93
N LYS A 61 -25.08 27.00 12.74
CA LYS A 61 -25.79 27.07 11.46
C LYS A 61 -26.28 28.45 11.14
N GLU A 62 -26.65 29.21 12.18
CA GLU A 62 -27.12 30.59 12.09
C GLU A 62 -26.49 31.40 13.23
N GLY A 63 -26.03 32.61 12.96
CA GLY A 63 -25.43 33.50 13.95
C GLY A 63 -24.01 33.06 14.38
N THR A 64 -23.68 33.30 15.63
CA THR A 64 -22.39 33.00 16.24
C THR A 64 -22.51 32.08 17.44
N LEU A 65 -21.44 31.37 17.81
CA LEU A 65 -21.40 30.54 19.02
C LEU A 65 -21.52 31.37 20.32
N SER A 66 -21.29 32.69 20.23
CA SER A 66 -21.44 33.63 21.34
C SER A 66 -22.89 34.08 21.55
N ASP A 67 -23.81 33.82 20.61
CA ASP A 67 -25.20 34.15 20.75
C ASP A 67 -25.87 33.32 21.87
N PRO A 68 -26.75 33.90 22.70
CA PRO A 68 -27.26 33.24 23.91
C PRO A 68 -27.88 31.86 23.65
N GLU A 69 -28.56 31.67 22.51
CA GLU A 69 -29.19 30.41 22.15
C GLU A 69 -28.12 29.32 21.80
N GLN A 70 -27.10 29.71 21.04
CA GLN A 70 -26.04 28.78 20.64
C GLN A 70 -25.10 28.48 21.82
N ALA A 71 -24.79 29.48 22.64
CA ALA A 71 -23.94 29.32 23.83
C ALA A 71 -24.53 28.28 24.80
N VAL A 72 -25.85 28.31 25.06
CA VAL A 72 -26.52 27.30 25.91
C VAL A 72 -26.39 25.89 25.32
N LYS A 73 -26.47 25.73 23.99
CA LYS A 73 -26.30 24.41 23.35
C LYS A 73 -24.85 23.90 23.47
N VAL A 74 -23.88 24.78 23.27
CA VAL A 74 -22.46 24.43 23.44
C VAL A 74 -22.16 24.05 24.89
N ASP A 75 -22.66 24.82 25.86
CA ASP A 75 -22.50 24.49 27.28
C ASP A 75 -23.12 23.16 27.65
N ALA A 76 -24.30 22.83 27.09
CA ALA A 76 -24.94 21.54 27.32
C ALA A 76 -24.12 20.36 26.74
N ILE A 77 -23.46 20.55 25.60
CA ILE A 77 -22.55 19.53 25.01
C ILE A 77 -21.33 19.35 25.92
N ILE A 78 -20.70 20.43 26.36
CA ILE A 78 -19.55 20.41 27.26
C ILE A 78 -19.87 19.74 28.57
N ASP A 79 -21.01 20.07 29.17
CA ASP A 79 -21.43 19.48 30.44
C ASP A 79 -21.61 17.96 30.29
N LYS A 80 -22.25 17.51 29.22
CA LYS A 80 -22.42 16.08 28.95
C LYS A 80 -21.08 15.38 28.65
N LEU A 81 -20.15 16.02 27.94
CA LEU A 81 -18.80 15.48 27.72
C LEU A 81 -18.03 15.35 29.02
N LYS A 82 -18.10 16.34 29.92
CA LYS A 82 -17.47 16.28 31.24
C LYS A 82 -18.02 15.17 32.12
N HIS A 83 -19.29 14.79 31.95
CA HIS A 83 -19.90 13.69 32.72
C HIS A 83 -19.70 12.31 32.05
N SER A 84 -19.11 12.25 30.88
CA SER A 84 -18.84 10.99 30.21
C SER A 84 -17.71 10.21 30.88
N ASP A 85 -17.93 8.91 31.12
CA ASP A 85 -16.92 7.99 31.67
C ASP A 85 -15.90 7.53 30.59
N ALA A 86 -16.11 7.94 29.34
CA ALA A 86 -15.21 7.68 28.24
C ALA A 86 -13.99 8.61 28.23
N LEU A 87 -14.11 9.78 28.88
CA LEU A 87 -13.14 10.86 28.76
C LEU A 87 -12.37 11.07 30.06
N LYS A 88 -11.07 11.28 29.92
CA LYS A 88 -10.10 11.65 30.94
C LYS A 88 -9.82 13.15 30.86
N SER A 89 -9.15 13.71 31.89
CA SER A 89 -8.69 15.12 31.87
C SER A 89 -9.82 16.11 31.56
N LYS A 90 -10.91 16.04 32.35
CA LYS A 90 -12.13 16.84 32.15
C LYS A 90 -11.89 18.34 32.15
N ASP A 91 -10.79 18.80 32.77
CA ASP A 91 -10.36 20.20 32.78
C ASP A 91 -9.93 20.74 31.42
N MET A 92 -9.50 19.85 30.51
CA MET A 92 -9.18 20.21 29.11
C MET A 92 -10.42 20.48 28.28
N ILE A 93 -11.61 20.01 28.70
CA ILE A 93 -12.87 20.18 28.01
C ILE A 93 -13.41 21.57 28.33
N VAL A 94 -13.02 22.56 27.52
CA VAL A 94 -13.32 23.97 27.77
C VAL A 94 -14.26 24.51 26.70
N ASN A 95 -15.20 25.39 27.10
CA ASN A 95 -16.04 26.10 26.16
C ASN A 95 -15.18 27.05 25.30
N PRO A 96 -15.19 26.95 23.96
CA PRO A 96 -14.36 27.78 23.09
C PRO A 96 -14.62 29.28 23.24
N VAL A 97 -15.87 29.66 23.52
CA VAL A 97 -16.23 31.09 23.74
C VAL A 97 -15.65 31.60 25.05
N ALA A 98 -15.73 30.79 26.13
CA ALA A 98 -15.16 31.16 27.43
C ALA A 98 -13.62 31.19 27.38
N ALA A 99 -13.01 30.23 26.68
CA ALA A 99 -11.56 30.20 26.50
C ALA A 99 -11.04 31.42 25.72
N ASP A 100 -11.70 31.79 24.64
CA ASP A 100 -11.37 33.00 23.87
C ASP A 100 -11.47 34.26 24.73
N ALA A 101 -12.56 34.38 25.51
CA ALA A 101 -12.73 35.54 26.39
C ALA A 101 -11.63 35.62 27.46
N ALA A 102 -11.22 34.49 28.04
CA ALA A 102 -10.14 34.44 29.02
C ALA A 102 -8.77 34.81 28.40
N MET A 103 -8.47 34.33 27.21
CA MET A 103 -7.24 34.66 26.45
C MET A 103 -7.15 36.15 26.16
N ARG A 104 -8.24 36.79 25.73
CA ARG A 104 -8.29 38.22 25.41
C ARG A 104 -8.13 39.11 26.65
N GLN A 105 -8.55 38.60 27.84
CA GLN A 105 -8.29 39.34 29.12
C GLN A 105 -6.82 39.26 29.49
N GLY A 106 -6.12 38.15 29.20
CA GLY A 106 -4.71 37.98 29.53
C GLY A 106 -3.74 38.61 28.50
N ASN A 107 -4.13 38.67 27.23
CA ASN A 107 -3.33 39.25 26.16
C ASN A 107 -4.17 40.16 25.28
N PRO A 108 -3.93 41.50 25.35
CA PRO A 108 -4.70 42.46 24.57
C PRO A 108 -4.36 42.50 23.05
N ASN A 109 -3.29 41.77 22.62
CA ASN A 109 -2.94 41.67 21.21
C ASN A 109 -3.89 40.72 20.51
N SER A 110 -4.85 41.27 19.73
CA SER A 110 -5.91 40.45 19.09
C SER A 110 -5.37 39.46 18.07
N ALA A 111 -4.30 39.77 17.37
CA ALA A 111 -3.75 38.90 16.34
C ALA A 111 -3.15 37.59 16.92
N ASP A 112 -2.42 37.68 18.03
CA ASP A 112 -1.84 36.49 18.68
C ASP A 112 -2.94 35.63 19.31
N VAL A 113 -4.00 36.27 19.85
CA VAL A 113 -5.14 35.55 20.41
C VAL A 113 -5.92 34.82 19.32
N ASP A 114 -6.17 35.46 18.18
CA ASP A 114 -6.93 34.88 17.06
C ASP A 114 -6.28 33.57 16.56
N GLU A 115 -4.96 33.50 16.58
CA GLU A 115 -4.23 32.31 16.15
C GLU A 115 -4.17 31.18 17.21
N GLN A 116 -4.36 31.49 18.47
CA GLN A 116 -4.38 30.49 19.57
C GLN A 116 -5.79 30.11 19.99
N SER A 117 -6.76 31.02 19.81
CA SER A 117 -8.12 30.82 20.26
C SER A 117 -8.75 29.54 19.72
N PRO A 118 -9.44 28.76 20.55
CA PRO A 118 -10.27 27.67 20.08
C PRO A 118 -11.57 28.16 19.41
N LEU A 119 -11.83 29.48 19.40
CA LEU A 119 -12.95 30.13 18.70
C LEU A 119 -12.43 30.87 17.45
N SER A 120 -13.09 30.66 16.33
CA SER A 120 -12.73 31.33 15.08
C SER A 120 -12.87 32.87 15.17
N PRO A 121 -12.14 33.65 14.37
CA PRO A 121 -12.22 35.11 14.36
C PRO A 121 -13.63 35.64 14.08
N ASP A 122 -14.41 34.95 13.25
CA ASP A 122 -15.82 35.25 12.94
C ASP A 122 -16.80 34.73 14.00
N LYS A 123 -16.31 34.03 15.01
CA LYS A 123 -17.06 33.43 16.12
C LYS A 123 -18.13 32.41 15.73
N THR A 124 -18.07 31.90 14.50
CA THR A 124 -19.03 30.91 14.03
C THR A 124 -18.64 29.47 14.35
N THR A 125 -17.34 29.20 14.49
CA THR A 125 -16.77 27.87 14.68
C THR A 125 -15.90 27.79 15.91
N GLY A 126 -16.04 26.72 16.69
CA GLY A 126 -15.23 26.46 17.89
C GLY A 126 -14.68 25.03 17.90
N THR A 127 -13.51 24.85 18.53
CA THR A 127 -12.87 23.57 18.72
C THR A 127 -12.83 23.19 20.20
N ILE A 128 -13.12 21.91 20.51
CA ILE A 128 -13.11 21.35 21.87
C ILE A 128 -12.17 20.16 21.85
N GLN A 129 -11.12 20.21 22.65
CA GLN A 129 -10.20 19.08 22.80
C GLN A 129 -10.75 18.09 23.83
N VAL A 130 -10.64 16.81 23.53
CA VAL A 130 -11.02 15.72 24.44
C VAL A 130 -9.89 14.69 24.49
N MET A 131 -9.74 14.03 25.64
CA MET A 131 -8.80 12.92 25.82
C MET A 131 -9.59 11.72 26.32
N PHE A 132 -9.42 10.57 25.66
CA PHE A 132 -10.10 9.33 26.05
C PHE A 132 -9.32 8.62 27.15
N ASP A 133 -10.05 7.90 28.02
CA ASP A 133 -9.45 7.11 29.10
C ASP A 133 -8.95 5.76 28.56
N ALA A 134 -7.83 5.80 27.88
CA ALA A 134 -7.08 4.65 27.38
C ALA A 134 -5.58 4.99 27.32
N ALA A 135 -4.73 3.97 27.27
CA ALA A 135 -3.28 4.18 27.18
C ALA A 135 -2.86 4.59 25.75
N LYS A 136 -3.52 4.03 24.75
CA LYS A 136 -3.25 4.31 23.32
C LYS A 136 -4.57 4.44 22.55
N ALA A 137 -4.54 5.07 21.38
CA ALA A 137 -5.71 5.30 20.54
C ALA A 137 -6.46 4.00 20.15
N GLN A 138 -5.73 2.92 19.93
CA GLN A 138 -6.29 1.61 19.60
C GLN A 138 -6.93 0.87 20.79
N ASP A 139 -6.61 1.28 22.00
CA ASP A 139 -7.14 0.69 23.24
C ASP A 139 -8.44 1.39 23.69
N VAL A 140 -8.89 2.42 22.95
CA VAL A 140 -10.15 3.10 23.22
C VAL A 140 -11.32 2.12 23.04
N ASP A 141 -12.13 1.98 24.08
CA ASP A 141 -13.31 1.13 24.05
C ASP A 141 -14.30 1.63 23.00
N LYS A 142 -14.60 0.77 22.02
CA LYS A 142 -15.51 1.08 20.90
C LYS A 142 -16.91 1.48 21.36
N ASN A 143 -17.40 0.90 22.45
CA ASN A 143 -18.71 1.27 22.99
C ASN A 143 -18.67 2.68 23.59
N LYS A 144 -17.63 3.00 24.36
CA LYS A 144 -17.42 4.33 24.90
C LYS A 144 -17.26 5.39 23.81
N LEU A 145 -16.54 5.06 22.74
CA LEU A 145 -16.42 5.94 21.56
C LEU A 145 -17.77 6.14 20.86
N ALA A 146 -18.53 5.05 20.68
CA ALA A 146 -19.87 5.11 20.10
C ALA A 146 -20.83 5.96 20.96
N ASP A 147 -20.73 5.89 22.29
CA ASP A 147 -21.51 6.72 23.21
C ASP A 147 -21.19 8.21 23.05
N VAL A 148 -19.89 8.58 22.94
CA VAL A 148 -19.48 9.97 22.67
C VAL A 148 -19.98 10.44 21.31
N THR A 149 -19.81 9.64 20.26
CA THR A 149 -20.28 10.02 18.90
C THR A 149 -21.81 10.14 18.83
N LYS A 150 -22.53 9.28 19.54
CA LYS A 150 -23.98 9.38 19.68
C LYS A 150 -24.40 10.64 20.44
N LEU A 151 -23.73 10.93 21.55
CA LEU A 151 -23.97 12.16 22.31
C LEU A 151 -23.83 13.40 21.42
N LEU A 152 -22.78 13.45 20.58
CA LEU A 152 -22.57 14.57 19.66
C LEU A 152 -23.70 14.66 18.61
N LYS A 153 -24.12 13.55 18.04
CA LYS A 153 -25.23 13.51 17.05
C LYS A 153 -26.56 13.92 17.67
N ASP A 154 -26.86 13.43 18.87
CA ASP A 154 -28.13 13.70 19.56
C ASP A 154 -28.25 15.18 20.02
N ASN A 155 -27.15 15.92 20.06
CA ASN A 155 -27.11 17.34 20.47
C ASN A 155 -26.72 18.29 19.34
N ALA A 156 -26.82 17.87 18.08
CA ALA A 156 -26.48 18.68 16.91
C ALA A 156 -27.59 19.65 16.46
N ASP A 157 -28.65 19.86 17.24
CA ASP A 157 -29.74 20.75 16.88
C ASP A 157 -29.28 22.22 16.78
N GLY A 158 -29.37 22.79 15.56
CA GLY A 158 -28.90 24.15 15.27
C GLY A 158 -27.38 24.30 15.15
N LEU A 159 -26.63 23.23 15.29
CA LEU A 159 -25.17 23.19 15.18
C LEU A 159 -24.76 22.14 14.13
N ASP A 160 -23.68 22.41 13.42
CA ASP A 160 -22.95 21.39 12.67
C ASP A 160 -21.78 20.89 13.55
N ILE A 161 -21.76 19.59 13.82
CA ILE A 161 -20.76 18.98 14.70
C ILE A 161 -20.00 17.93 13.91
N ALA A 162 -18.67 18.04 13.91
CA ALA A 162 -17.77 17.07 13.37
C ALA A 162 -16.64 16.77 14.35
N TYR A 163 -15.91 15.69 14.16
CA TYR A 163 -14.85 15.29 15.08
C TYR A 163 -13.71 14.60 14.32
N THR A 164 -12.49 14.76 14.81
CA THR A 164 -11.25 14.19 14.26
C THR A 164 -10.27 13.88 15.40
N GLY A 165 -9.16 13.25 15.07
CA GLY A 165 -8.09 12.92 16.00
C GLY A 165 -7.85 11.42 16.14
N ASN A 166 -6.68 11.05 16.68
CA ASN A 166 -6.22 9.66 16.70
C ASN A 166 -7.18 8.70 17.43
N ALA A 167 -7.97 9.18 18.39
CA ALA A 167 -8.96 8.39 19.11
C ALA A 167 -10.16 8.03 18.24
N PHE A 168 -10.61 8.94 17.36
CA PHE A 168 -11.74 8.73 16.47
C PHE A 168 -11.31 7.97 15.21
N ASP A 169 -10.14 8.30 14.64
CA ASP A 169 -9.62 7.72 13.40
C ASP A 169 -9.13 6.27 13.62
N GLY A 170 -8.63 5.92 14.79
CA GLY A 170 -8.18 4.58 15.16
C GLY A 170 -9.28 3.53 15.30
N ALA A 171 -10.53 3.95 15.42
CA ALA A 171 -11.69 3.06 15.57
C ALA A 171 -12.33 2.62 14.24
N GLU A 172 -12.05 3.31 13.15
CA GLU A 172 -12.50 2.92 11.81
C GLU A 172 -11.65 1.75 11.29
N GLN A 173 -11.99 0.53 11.70
CA GLN A 173 -11.38 -0.67 11.12
C GLN A 173 -11.87 -0.85 9.69
N PRO A 174 -10.96 -1.24 8.75
CA PRO A 174 -11.35 -1.60 7.39
C PRO A 174 -12.48 -2.62 7.44
N GLY A 175 -13.60 -2.29 6.83
CA GLY A 175 -14.77 -3.17 6.81
C GLY A 175 -14.43 -4.48 6.09
N MET A 176 -14.66 -5.62 6.73
CA MET A 176 -14.54 -6.97 6.13
C MET A 176 -15.34 -7.12 4.81
N GLN A 177 -16.23 -6.17 4.52
CA GLN A 177 -17.08 -6.16 3.32
C GLN A 177 -16.27 -6.00 2.02
N SER A 178 -15.25 -5.16 2.01
CA SER A 178 -14.41 -4.92 0.82
C SER A 178 -13.51 -6.12 0.51
N GLU A 179 -12.96 -6.79 1.52
CA GLU A 179 -12.20 -8.03 1.33
C GLU A 179 -13.08 -9.15 0.77
N LEU A 180 -14.31 -9.29 1.30
CA LEU A 180 -15.30 -10.25 0.80
C LEU A 180 -15.69 -9.97 -0.65
N MET A 181 -15.82 -8.70 -1.05
CA MET A 181 -16.11 -8.32 -2.43
C MET A 181 -14.98 -8.78 -3.37
N GLY A 182 -13.71 -8.56 -3.00
CA GLY A 182 -12.56 -9.01 -3.77
C GLY A 182 -12.52 -10.53 -3.94
N VAL A 183 -12.75 -11.25 -2.86
CA VAL A 183 -12.84 -12.72 -2.87
C VAL A 183 -13.99 -13.20 -3.76
N LEU A 184 -15.14 -12.55 -3.71
CA LEU A 184 -16.31 -12.89 -4.52
C LEU A 184 -16.05 -12.69 -6.01
N VAL A 185 -15.47 -11.54 -6.39
CA VAL A 185 -15.13 -11.26 -7.80
C VAL A 185 -14.07 -12.26 -8.30
N ALA A 186 -13.04 -12.56 -7.51
CA ALA A 186 -12.06 -13.59 -7.84
C ALA A 186 -12.69 -14.97 -8.02
N ALA A 187 -13.67 -15.33 -7.17
CA ALA A 187 -14.42 -16.57 -7.29
C ALA A 187 -15.20 -16.66 -8.60
N VAL A 188 -15.86 -15.56 -9.02
CA VAL A 188 -16.56 -15.49 -10.31
C VAL A 188 -15.61 -15.66 -11.49
N VAL A 189 -14.46 -14.97 -11.48
CA VAL A 189 -13.45 -15.09 -12.56
C VAL A 189 -12.89 -16.52 -12.63
N LEU A 190 -12.56 -17.13 -11.48
CA LEU A 190 -12.11 -18.52 -11.40
C LEU A 190 -13.18 -19.49 -11.92
N LEU A 191 -14.45 -19.24 -11.58
CA LEU A 191 -15.56 -20.05 -12.03
C LEU A 191 -15.71 -20.02 -13.55
N VAL A 192 -15.61 -18.83 -14.15
CA VAL A 192 -15.62 -18.67 -15.61
C VAL A 192 -14.43 -19.35 -16.25
N THR A 193 -13.24 -19.25 -15.64
CA THR A 193 -11.99 -19.83 -16.18
C THR A 193 -12.00 -21.35 -16.16
N PHE A 194 -12.44 -21.97 -15.07
CA PHE A 194 -12.42 -23.42 -14.91
C PHE A 194 -13.73 -24.12 -15.26
N GLY A 195 -14.84 -23.38 -15.26
CA GLY A 195 -16.19 -23.94 -15.51
C GLY A 195 -16.65 -24.94 -14.44
N SER A 196 -16.03 -24.95 -13.27
CA SER A 196 -16.33 -25.85 -12.16
C SER A 196 -16.18 -25.12 -10.82
N LEU A 197 -17.21 -25.21 -9.97
CA LEU A 197 -17.24 -24.60 -8.65
C LEU A 197 -16.12 -25.18 -7.74
N VAL A 198 -15.90 -26.50 -7.82
CA VAL A 198 -14.86 -27.15 -7.00
C VAL A 198 -13.46 -26.74 -7.47
N ALA A 199 -13.21 -26.69 -8.79
CA ALA A 199 -11.94 -26.25 -9.33
C ALA A 199 -11.66 -24.77 -9.04
N ALA A 200 -12.68 -23.92 -9.06
CA ALA A 200 -12.58 -22.50 -8.70
C ALA A 200 -12.36 -22.31 -7.18
N GLY A 201 -12.99 -23.13 -6.36
CA GLY A 201 -12.89 -23.05 -4.90
C GLY A 201 -11.53 -23.50 -4.35
N MET A 202 -10.80 -24.38 -5.02
CA MET A 202 -9.50 -24.87 -4.52
C MET A 202 -8.43 -23.78 -4.42
N PRO A 203 -8.13 -23.00 -5.48
CA PRO A 203 -7.18 -21.88 -5.38
C PRO A 203 -7.59 -20.86 -4.32
N LEU A 204 -8.88 -20.57 -4.23
CA LEU A 204 -9.40 -19.61 -3.26
C LEU A 204 -9.21 -20.12 -1.83
N ALA A 205 -9.57 -21.38 -1.55
CA ALA A 205 -9.39 -21.97 -0.24
C ALA A 205 -7.91 -22.03 0.18
N THR A 206 -7.02 -22.39 -0.74
CA THR A 206 -5.58 -22.42 -0.45
C THR A 206 -5.00 -21.03 -0.24
N ALA A 207 -5.43 -20.03 -1.01
CA ALA A 207 -5.03 -18.64 -0.81
C ALA A 207 -5.50 -18.09 0.55
N ILE A 208 -6.75 -18.36 0.94
CA ILE A 208 -7.28 -17.97 2.26
C ILE A 208 -6.46 -18.61 3.38
N VAL A 209 -6.12 -19.91 3.28
CA VAL A 209 -5.26 -20.57 4.27
C VAL A 209 -3.88 -19.91 4.32
N GLY A 210 -3.30 -19.56 3.18
CA GLY A 210 -2.02 -18.86 3.11
C GLY A 210 -2.06 -17.49 3.77
N VAL A 211 -3.10 -16.72 3.48
CA VAL A 211 -3.32 -15.37 4.08
C VAL A 211 -3.53 -15.46 5.58
N LEU A 212 -4.37 -16.39 6.05
CA LEU A 212 -4.59 -16.60 7.48
C LEU A 212 -3.30 -16.97 8.21
N LEU A 213 -2.48 -17.87 7.67
CA LEU A 213 -1.18 -18.20 8.23
C LEU A 213 -0.23 -16.99 8.22
N GLY A 214 -0.21 -16.21 7.14
CA GLY A 214 0.57 -14.98 7.04
C GLY A 214 0.15 -13.95 8.09
N SER A 215 -1.15 -13.72 8.24
CA SER A 215 -1.70 -12.81 9.25
C SER A 215 -1.37 -13.25 10.68
N LEU A 216 -1.51 -14.56 10.99
CA LEU A 216 -1.08 -15.10 12.28
C LEU A 216 0.43 -14.91 12.50
N GLY A 217 1.24 -15.07 11.46
CA GLY A 217 2.69 -14.83 11.52
C GLY A 217 3.02 -13.36 11.82
N ILE A 218 2.34 -12.42 11.17
CA ILE A 218 2.49 -10.98 11.40
C ILE A 218 2.05 -10.63 12.83
N ASN A 219 0.92 -11.17 13.29
CA ASN A 219 0.44 -10.96 14.65
C ASN A 219 1.40 -11.55 15.69
N ALA A 220 2.01 -12.70 15.45
CA ALA A 220 3.05 -13.22 16.33
C ALA A 220 4.31 -12.33 16.32
N ALA A 221 4.70 -11.79 15.15
CA ALA A 221 5.84 -10.91 15.01
C ALA A 221 5.62 -9.54 15.68
N SER A 222 4.36 -9.07 15.84
CA SER A 222 4.08 -7.82 16.55
C SER A 222 4.50 -7.84 18.03
N GLY A 223 4.63 -9.04 18.61
CA GLY A 223 5.21 -9.20 19.93
C GLY A 223 6.72 -8.97 20.03
N LEU A 224 7.42 -9.00 18.89
CA LEU A 224 8.87 -8.89 18.81
C LEU A 224 9.35 -7.51 18.34
N THR A 225 8.49 -6.71 17.73
CA THR A 225 8.81 -5.36 17.23
C THR A 225 7.58 -4.45 17.30
N ASP A 226 7.82 -3.19 17.66
CA ASP A 226 6.80 -2.15 17.69
C ASP A 226 6.64 -1.43 16.31
N SER A 227 7.28 -1.96 15.27
CA SER A 227 7.24 -1.37 13.91
C SER A 227 6.09 -1.87 13.04
N ILE A 228 5.30 -2.84 13.52
CA ILE A 228 4.17 -3.42 12.78
C ILE A 228 2.94 -2.55 12.99
N ASP A 229 2.47 -1.96 11.89
CA ASP A 229 1.26 -1.15 11.82
C ASP A 229 0.08 -1.91 11.19
N GLN A 230 -1.09 -1.28 11.19
CA GLN A 230 -2.31 -1.84 10.59
C GLN A 230 -2.18 -2.05 9.07
N ASN A 231 -1.43 -1.17 8.38
CA ASN A 231 -1.22 -1.26 6.94
C ASN A 231 -0.39 -2.47 6.56
N THR A 232 0.50 -2.94 7.46
CA THR A 232 1.31 -4.16 7.29
C THR A 232 0.44 -5.38 7.05
N ALA A 233 -0.58 -5.59 7.88
CA ALA A 233 -1.48 -6.73 7.74
C ALA A 233 -2.35 -6.63 6.47
N THR A 234 -2.85 -5.42 6.17
CA THR A 234 -3.68 -5.18 4.98
C THR A 234 -2.91 -5.42 3.69
N LEU A 235 -1.70 -4.87 3.58
CA LEU A 235 -0.85 -5.05 2.40
C LEU A 235 -0.46 -6.52 2.21
N ALA A 236 -0.08 -7.20 3.29
CA ALA A 236 0.26 -8.62 3.26
C ALA A 236 -0.93 -9.49 2.83
N THR A 237 -2.15 -9.18 3.31
CA THR A 237 -3.39 -9.85 2.90
C THR A 237 -3.67 -9.63 1.41
N MET A 238 -3.56 -8.41 0.94
CA MET A 238 -3.81 -8.03 -0.46
C MET A 238 -2.87 -8.79 -1.41
N ILE A 239 -1.56 -8.77 -1.12
CA ILE A 239 -0.55 -9.45 -1.94
C ILE A 239 -0.69 -10.96 -1.80
N GLY A 240 -0.84 -11.46 -0.58
CA GLY A 240 -0.96 -12.90 -0.29
C GLY A 240 -2.16 -13.53 -0.97
N LEU A 241 -3.31 -12.84 -1.01
CA LEU A 241 -4.50 -13.30 -1.70
C LEU A 241 -4.28 -13.36 -3.22
N ALA A 242 -3.78 -12.28 -3.81
CA ALA A 242 -3.53 -12.19 -5.24
C ALA A 242 -2.54 -13.26 -5.71
N VAL A 243 -1.39 -13.35 -5.06
CA VAL A 243 -0.29 -14.27 -5.39
C VAL A 243 -0.69 -15.72 -5.07
N GLY A 244 -1.38 -15.95 -3.94
CA GLY A 244 -1.82 -17.28 -3.53
C GLY A 244 -2.82 -17.93 -4.50
N ILE A 245 -3.77 -17.13 -5.03
CA ILE A 245 -4.71 -17.59 -6.05
C ILE A 245 -3.96 -17.90 -7.35
N ASP A 246 -3.04 -17.01 -7.75
CA ASP A 246 -2.31 -17.14 -9.01
C ASP A 246 -1.42 -18.40 -9.04
N TYR A 247 -0.63 -18.64 -7.99
CA TYR A 247 0.21 -19.84 -7.92
C TYR A 247 -0.60 -21.13 -7.88
N ALA A 248 -1.71 -21.13 -7.16
CA ALA A 248 -2.62 -22.24 -7.16
C ALA A 248 -3.26 -22.49 -8.54
N LEU A 249 -3.57 -21.43 -9.28
CA LEU A 249 -4.08 -21.48 -10.65
C LEU A 249 -3.10 -22.22 -11.59
N PHE A 250 -1.80 -21.89 -11.51
CA PHE A 250 -0.78 -22.51 -12.34
C PHE A 250 -0.69 -24.02 -12.11
N ILE A 251 -0.61 -24.44 -10.84
CA ILE A 251 -0.52 -25.86 -10.50
C ILE A 251 -1.81 -26.59 -10.87
N LEU A 252 -2.97 -26.00 -10.61
CA LEU A 252 -4.27 -26.60 -10.95
C LEU A 252 -4.46 -26.74 -12.47
N SER A 253 -4.05 -25.73 -13.25
CA SER A 253 -4.08 -25.77 -14.71
C SER A 253 -3.19 -26.89 -15.25
N ARG A 254 -1.98 -27.04 -14.70
CA ARG A 254 -1.07 -28.12 -15.09
C ARG A 254 -1.61 -29.49 -14.71
N PHE A 255 -2.14 -29.62 -13.50
CA PHE A 255 -2.77 -30.88 -13.06
C PHE A 255 -3.93 -31.29 -13.99
N ARG A 256 -4.71 -30.34 -14.46
CA ARG A 256 -5.76 -30.61 -15.45
C ARG A 256 -5.20 -31.14 -16.77
N SER A 257 -4.11 -30.53 -17.29
CA SER A 257 -3.44 -31.03 -18.49
C SER A 257 -2.92 -32.46 -18.33
N GLU A 258 -2.28 -32.78 -17.18
CA GLU A 258 -1.80 -34.13 -16.89
C GLU A 258 -2.95 -35.17 -16.81
N LEU A 259 -4.11 -34.77 -16.22
CA LEU A 259 -5.29 -35.63 -16.20
C LEU A 259 -5.85 -35.92 -17.59
N ILE A 260 -5.92 -34.90 -18.48
CA ILE A 260 -6.43 -35.04 -19.84
C ILE A 260 -5.49 -35.93 -20.66
N GLN A 261 -4.19 -35.72 -20.54
CA GLN A 261 -3.16 -36.51 -21.21
C GLN A 261 -3.19 -37.95 -20.77
N TYR A 262 -3.32 -38.25 -19.46
CA TYR A 262 -3.38 -39.61 -18.92
C TYR A 262 -4.55 -40.40 -19.45
N VAL A 263 -5.72 -39.80 -19.67
CA VAL A 263 -6.91 -40.49 -20.17
C VAL A 263 -7.07 -40.44 -21.68
N ASP A 264 -6.09 -39.91 -22.41
CA ASP A 264 -6.15 -39.63 -23.86
C ASP A 264 -7.45 -38.86 -24.25
N GLY A 265 -7.71 -37.82 -23.48
CA GLY A 265 -9.01 -37.14 -23.46
C GLY A 265 -9.23 -36.06 -24.51
N HIS A 266 -8.27 -35.83 -25.46
CA HIS A 266 -8.32 -34.72 -26.42
C HIS A 266 -9.51 -34.77 -27.37
N ASN A 267 -10.01 -35.97 -27.71
CA ASN A 267 -11.11 -36.19 -28.65
C ASN A 267 -12.43 -36.61 -27.93
N LEU A 268 -12.48 -36.59 -26.61
CA LEU A 268 -13.63 -37.01 -25.86
C LEU A 268 -14.67 -35.90 -25.68
N THR A 269 -15.94 -36.27 -25.65
CA THR A 269 -16.98 -35.33 -25.25
C THR A 269 -16.79 -34.94 -23.77
N PRO A 270 -17.27 -33.75 -23.37
CA PRO A 270 -17.13 -33.28 -21.96
C PRO A 270 -17.67 -34.26 -20.93
N LYS A 271 -18.69 -35.05 -21.24
CA LYS A 271 -19.28 -36.08 -20.33
C LYS A 271 -18.38 -37.30 -20.23
N GLU A 272 -17.87 -37.80 -21.34
CA GLU A 272 -16.95 -38.96 -21.39
C GLU A 272 -15.63 -38.65 -20.70
N LEU A 273 -15.07 -37.45 -20.95
CA LEU A 273 -13.87 -36.98 -20.27
C LEU A 273 -14.07 -36.94 -18.74
N ALA A 274 -15.17 -36.34 -18.27
CA ALA A 274 -15.48 -36.30 -16.85
C ALA A 274 -15.63 -37.71 -16.25
N GLN A 275 -16.21 -38.69 -16.98
CA GLN A 275 -16.38 -40.06 -16.54
C GLN A 275 -15.03 -40.78 -16.44
N ARG A 276 -14.16 -40.65 -17.45
CA ARG A 276 -12.81 -41.23 -17.44
C ARG A 276 -11.93 -40.64 -16.33
N ILE A 277 -11.96 -39.30 -16.14
CA ILE A 277 -11.22 -38.65 -15.05
C ILE A 277 -11.70 -39.18 -13.68
N ARG A 278 -13.00 -39.42 -13.49
CA ARG A 278 -13.52 -39.98 -12.24
C ARG A 278 -13.05 -41.40 -11.96
N SER A 279 -12.80 -42.20 -12.99
CA SER A 279 -12.33 -43.59 -12.86
C SER A 279 -10.84 -43.74 -12.52
N ILE A 280 -10.05 -42.66 -12.54
CA ILE A 280 -8.62 -42.71 -12.22
C ILE A 280 -8.43 -43.11 -10.76
N PRO A 281 -7.62 -44.17 -10.49
CA PRO A 281 -7.31 -44.63 -9.13
C PRO A 281 -6.64 -43.55 -8.28
N ARG A 282 -6.78 -43.65 -6.95
CA ARG A 282 -6.22 -42.64 -6.03
C ARG A 282 -4.69 -42.54 -6.11
N ASN A 283 -4.00 -43.65 -6.30
CA ASN A 283 -2.53 -43.66 -6.42
C ASN A 283 -2.08 -42.88 -7.66
N GLU A 284 -2.74 -43.10 -8.81
CA GLU A 284 -2.44 -42.41 -10.06
C GLU A 284 -2.76 -40.93 -9.94
N ARG A 285 -3.85 -40.55 -9.28
CA ARG A 285 -4.16 -39.12 -9.02
C ARG A 285 -3.08 -38.43 -8.21
N ALA A 286 -2.56 -39.12 -7.18
CA ALA A 286 -1.49 -38.59 -6.35
C ALA A 286 -0.19 -38.44 -7.17
N HIS A 287 0.11 -39.43 -8.04
CA HIS A 287 1.24 -39.38 -8.96
C HIS A 287 1.11 -38.22 -9.96
N LEU A 288 -0.05 -38.05 -10.58
CA LEU A 288 -0.33 -36.93 -11.51
C LEU A 288 -0.27 -35.57 -10.81
N ALA A 289 -0.71 -35.48 -9.54
CA ALA A 289 -0.55 -34.26 -8.76
C ALA A 289 0.93 -33.94 -8.48
N GLY A 290 1.73 -34.96 -8.19
CA GLY A 290 3.18 -34.85 -8.05
C GLY A 290 3.88 -34.39 -9.33
N LEU A 291 3.48 -34.96 -10.49
CA LEU A 291 3.98 -34.55 -11.80
C LEU A 291 3.61 -33.07 -12.12
N ALA A 292 2.39 -32.68 -11.81
CA ALA A 292 1.96 -31.30 -12.02
C ALA A 292 2.80 -30.30 -11.19
N VAL A 293 3.10 -30.65 -9.93
CA VAL A 293 4.00 -29.83 -9.09
C VAL A 293 5.44 -29.91 -9.61
N GLY A 294 5.93 -31.05 -10.02
CA GLY A 294 7.27 -31.18 -10.59
C GLY A 294 7.48 -30.27 -11.79
N LYS A 295 6.46 -30.15 -12.67
CA LYS A 295 6.53 -29.35 -13.90
C LYS A 295 6.17 -27.85 -13.71
N ALA A 296 5.25 -27.51 -12.81
CA ALA A 296 4.81 -26.14 -12.57
C ALA A 296 5.41 -25.53 -11.30
N GLY A 297 5.78 -26.33 -10.31
CA GLY A 297 6.24 -25.86 -9.02
C GLY A 297 7.59 -25.15 -9.06
N THR A 298 8.49 -25.56 -9.95
CA THR A 298 9.76 -24.85 -10.16
C THR A 298 9.50 -23.40 -10.61
N ALA A 299 8.60 -23.18 -11.56
CA ALA A 299 8.21 -21.87 -12.01
C ALA A 299 7.56 -21.07 -10.86
N VAL A 300 6.68 -21.68 -10.06
CA VAL A 300 6.04 -21.05 -8.89
C VAL A 300 7.07 -20.64 -7.83
N VAL A 301 8.07 -21.50 -7.56
CA VAL A 301 9.15 -21.17 -6.60
C VAL A 301 10.01 -20.01 -7.11
N PHE A 302 10.38 -20.01 -8.38
CA PHE A 302 11.14 -18.90 -8.97
C PHE A 302 10.34 -17.60 -8.95
N ALA A 303 9.07 -17.69 -9.31
CA ALA A 303 8.13 -16.59 -9.28
C ALA A 303 8.02 -16.02 -7.84
N GLY A 304 7.73 -16.85 -6.86
CA GLY A 304 7.67 -16.42 -5.47
C GLY A 304 8.99 -15.84 -4.96
N LEU A 305 10.12 -16.40 -5.37
CA LEU A 305 11.44 -15.89 -4.99
C LEU A 305 11.69 -14.49 -5.56
N THR A 306 11.28 -14.19 -6.78
CA THR A 306 11.39 -12.84 -7.37
C THR A 306 10.58 -11.82 -6.60
N VAL A 307 9.35 -12.16 -6.21
CA VAL A 307 8.50 -11.29 -5.37
C VAL A 307 9.15 -11.06 -4.00
N ILE A 308 9.61 -12.13 -3.36
CA ILE A 308 10.26 -12.05 -2.03
C ILE A 308 11.52 -11.17 -2.11
N ILE A 309 12.38 -11.36 -3.11
CA ILE A 309 13.59 -10.54 -3.30
C ILE A 309 13.24 -9.07 -3.49
N ALA A 310 12.24 -8.76 -4.30
CA ALA A 310 11.80 -7.39 -4.54
C ALA A 310 11.25 -6.74 -3.27
N LEU A 311 10.47 -7.47 -2.48
CA LEU A 311 9.95 -6.98 -1.21
C LEU A 311 11.05 -6.83 -0.15
N VAL A 312 11.94 -7.80 -0.02
CA VAL A 312 13.08 -7.72 0.94
C VAL A 312 14.03 -6.57 0.59
N ALA A 313 14.21 -6.25 -0.70
CA ALA A 313 15.01 -5.11 -1.11
C ALA A 313 14.50 -3.77 -0.56
N LEU A 314 13.22 -3.66 -0.20
CA LEU A 314 12.65 -2.47 0.45
C LEU A 314 13.27 -2.18 1.83
N VAL A 315 13.86 -3.16 2.49
CA VAL A 315 14.56 -2.97 3.79
C VAL A 315 15.72 -1.96 3.67
N ILE A 316 16.27 -1.78 2.47
CA ILE A 316 17.35 -0.79 2.19
C ILE A 316 16.91 0.65 2.51
N ILE A 317 15.60 0.93 2.48
CA ILE A 317 15.05 2.26 2.80
C ILE A 317 15.36 2.66 4.25
N ASN A 318 15.53 1.67 5.12
CA ASN A 318 15.84 1.86 6.53
C ASN A 318 14.80 2.69 7.30
N ILE A 319 13.52 2.44 7.00
CA ILE A 319 12.36 2.95 7.76
C ILE A 319 11.70 1.74 8.42
N PRO A 320 11.63 1.68 9.77
CA PRO A 320 11.18 0.48 10.49
C PRO A 320 9.80 -0.01 10.08
N SER A 321 8.80 0.88 9.95
CA SER A 321 7.45 0.51 9.54
C SER A 321 7.39 -0.04 8.10
N MET A 322 8.11 0.55 7.16
CA MET A 322 8.18 0.06 5.78
C MET A 322 8.92 -1.27 5.67
N SER A 323 9.97 -1.45 6.48
CA SER A 323 10.68 -2.73 6.59
C SER A 323 9.77 -3.82 7.14
N ALA A 324 8.96 -3.51 8.15
CA ALA A 324 7.97 -4.45 8.69
C ALA A 324 6.89 -4.80 7.66
N MET A 325 6.36 -3.79 6.94
CA MET A 325 5.39 -4.01 5.85
C MET A 325 5.95 -4.92 4.76
N SER A 326 7.16 -4.66 4.32
CA SER A 326 7.80 -5.43 3.24
C SER A 326 8.15 -6.86 3.66
N LEU A 327 8.66 -7.04 4.87
CA LEU A 327 8.99 -8.37 5.41
C LEU A 327 7.71 -9.17 5.73
N GLY A 328 6.67 -8.53 6.23
CA GLY A 328 5.35 -9.15 6.45
C GLY A 328 4.74 -9.65 5.14
N ALA A 329 4.79 -8.82 4.09
CA ALA A 329 4.34 -9.20 2.76
C ALA A 329 5.20 -10.31 2.15
N ALA A 330 6.54 -10.23 2.25
CA ALA A 330 7.47 -11.26 1.77
C ALA A 330 7.24 -12.61 2.49
N GLY A 331 7.05 -12.58 3.81
CA GLY A 331 6.71 -13.77 4.61
C GLY A 331 5.38 -14.39 4.17
N THR A 332 4.37 -13.58 3.91
CA THR A 332 3.06 -14.05 3.43
C THR A 332 3.17 -14.66 2.03
N VAL A 333 3.97 -14.07 1.13
CA VAL A 333 4.26 -14.66 -0.19
C VAL A 333 5.00 -15.99 -0.04
N ALA A 334 5.99 -16.09 0.85
CA ALA A 334 6.69 -17.33 1.11
C ALA A 334 5.73 -18.44 1.58
N ILE A 335 4.82 -18.10 2.49
CA ILE A 335 3.76 -19.02 2.96
C ILE A 335 2.83 -19.40 1.79
N ALA A 336 2.43 -18.47 0.94
CA ALA A 336 1.59 -18.75 -0.23
C ALA A 336 2.26 -19.73 -1.20
N VAL A 337 3.56 -19.57 -1.47
CA VAL A 337 4.36 -20.54 -2.25
C VAL A 337 4.32 -21.93 -1.61
N LEU A 338 4.61 -22.02 -0.31
CA LEU A 338 4.62 -23.29 0.42
C LEU A 338 3.24 -23.98 0.42
N VAL A 339 2.17 -23.20 0.56
CA VAL A 339 0.79 -23.68 0.46
C VAL A 339 0.50 -24.20 -0.95
N ALA A 340 0.92 -23.46 -1.97
CA ALA A 340 0.71 -23.86 -3.37
C ALA A 340 1.44 -25.18 -3.71
N ILE A 341 2.70 -25.35 -3.30
CA ILE A 341 3.49 -26.54 -3.62
C ILE A 341 3.27 -27.71 -2.65
N GLY A 342 2.70 -27.48 -1.47
CA GLY A 342 2.52 -28.50 -0.43
C GLY A 342 1.07 -28.85 -0.15
N LEU A 343 0.22 -27.88 0.20
CA LEU A 343 -1.19 -28.11 0.56
C LEU A 343 -2.05 -28.40 -0.66
N LEU A 344 -1.94 -27.62 -1.72
CA LEU A 344 -2.76 -27.77 -2.92
C LEU A 344 -2.59 -29.15 -3.57
N PRO A 345 -1.37 -29.68 -3.82
CA PRO A 345 -1.21 -31.04 -4.36
C PRO A 345 -1.80 -32.12 -3.47
N ALA A 346 -1.72 -31.98 -2.16
CA ALA A 346 -2.35 -32.89 -1.23
C ALA A 346 -3.89 -32.91 -1.40
N ILE A 347 -4.50 -31.74 -1.55
CA ILE A 347 -5.93 -31.61 -1.85
C ILE A 347 -6.27 -32.21 -3.22
N LEU A 348 -5.44 -31.96 -4.25
CA LEU A 348 -5.62 -32.50 -5.59
C LEU A 348 -5.52 -34.01 -5.63
N GLY A 349 -4.58 -34.61 -4.91
CA GLY A 349 -4.46 -36.07 -4.77
C GLY A 349 -5.68 -36.72 -4.11
N LEU A 350 -6.28 -36.01 -3.14
CA LEU A 350 -7.47 -36.54 -2.42
C LEU A 350 -8.77 -36.32 -3.21
N TRP A 351 -8.99 -35.14 -3.76
CA TRP A 351 -10.28 -34.69 -4.31
C TRP A 351 -10.21 -34.23 -5.79
N GLY A 352 -9.07 -34.32 -6.43
CA GLY A 352 -8.80 -33.72 -7.74
C GLY A 352 -9.74 -34.15 -8.86
N THR A 353 -10.26 -35.40 -8.84
CA THR A 353 -11.27 -35.83 -9.83
C THR A 353 -12.62 -35.14 -9.66
N ARG A 354 -12.97 -34.73 -8.45
CA ARG A 354 -14.18 -33.94 -8.17
C ARG A 354 -14.05 -32.51 -8.64
N ALA A 355 -12.83 -31.99 -8.71
CA ALA A 355 -12.56 -30.62 -9.18
C ALA A 355 -13.13 -30.35 -10.59
N PHE A 356 -13.11 -31.38 -11.46
CA PHE A 356 -13.59 -31.23 -12.85
C PHE A 356 -14.97 -31.87 -13.08
N ALA A 357 -15.61 -32.37 -12.04
CA ALA A 357 -16.87 -33.11 -12.13
C ALA A 357 -18.13 -32.25 -11.99
N ALA A 358 -18.09 -31.17 -11.21
CA ALA A 358 -19.23 -30.25 -11.00
C ALA A 358 -19.15 -29.11 -12.03
N ARG A 359 -19.60 -29.38 -13.25
CA ARG A 359 -19.61 -28.39 -14.34
C ARG A 359 -20.86 -27.53 -14.31
N MET A 360 -20.70 -26.24 -14.55
CA MET A 360 -21.82 -25.35 -14.80
C MET A 360 -22.38 -25.57 -16.21
N PRO A 361 -23.70 -25.65 -16.36
CA PRO A 361 -24.33 -26.01 -17.64
C PRO A 361 -24.12 -24.99 -18.77
N PHE A 362 -23.76 -23.75 -18.43
CA PHE A 362 -23.61 -22.65 -19.38
C PHE A 362 -22.16 -22.28 -19.72
N ILE A 363 -21.15 -22.83 -19.00
CA ILE A 363 -19.74 -22.46 -19.19
C ILE A 363 -19.02 -23.67 -19.82
N LYS A 364 -18.65 -23.55 -21.08
CA LYS A 364 -17.75 -24.50 -21.74
C LYS A 364 -16.33 -24.21 -21.25
N ALA A 365 -15.81 -25.00 -20.31
CA ALA A 365 -14.41 -24.95 -19.97
C ALA A 365 -13.59 -25.47 -21.16
N PRO A 366 -12.84 -24.62 -21.86
CA PRO A 366 -12.11 -25.03 -23.06
C PRO A 366 -10.93 -25.92 -22.67
N ASP A 367 -10.62 -26.88 -23.53
CA ASP A 367 -9.43 -27.73 -23.41
C ASP A 367 -8.16 -26.88 -23.67
N PRO A 368 -7.16 -26.88 -22.76
CA PRO A 368 -5.92 -26.12 -22.97
C PRO A 368 -5.12 -26.56 -24.22
N GLU A 369 -5.28 -27.80 -24.68
CA GLU A 369 -4.52 -28.37 -25.78
C GLU A 369 -5.33 -28.52 -27.10
N GLN A 370 -6.56 -27.98 -27.15
CA GLN A 370 -7.36 -28.04 -28.38
C GLN A 370 -6.66 -27.30 -29.56
N GLU A 371 -6.63 -27.93 -30.72
CA GLU A 371 -6.06 -27.38 -31.97
C GLU A 371 -6.89 -26.24 -32.57
N THR A 372 -8.09 -25.97 -32.05
CA THR A 372 -8.91 -24.85 -32.55
C THR A 372 -8.22 -23.51 -32.36
N PRO A 373 -8.30 -22.59 -33.37
CA PRO A 373 -7.62 -21.30 -33.31
C PRO A 373 -8.21 -20.45 -32.16
N THR A 374 -7.47 -20.40 -31.03
CA THR A 374 -7.82 -19.56 -29.88
C THR A 374 -7.68 -18.08 -30.22
N MET A 375 -8.35 -17.19 -29.47
CA MET A 375 -8.15 -15.73 -29.62
C MET A 375 -6.67 -15.34 -29.49
N GLY A 376 -5.94 -15.95 -28.55
CA GLY A 376 -4.49 -15.75 -28.39
C GLY A 376 -3.69 -16.15 -29.64
N ALA A 377 -4.03 -17.28 -30.28
CA ALA A 377 -3.40 -17.69 -31.51
C ALA A 377 -3.67 -16.71 -32.68
N ARG A 378 -4.89 -16.18 -32.79
CA ARG A 378 -5.22 -15.12 -33.76
C ARG A 378 -4.43 -13.84 -33.49
N TRP A 379 -4.33 -13.45 -32.24
CA TRP A 379 -3.61 -12.27 -31.80
C TRP A 379 -2.11 -12.35 -32.16
N VAL A 380 -1.44 -13.43 -31.78
CA VAL A 380 -0.01 -13.60 -32.07
C VAL A 380 0.27 -13.71 -33.58
N HIS A 381 -0.64 -14.30 -34.38
CA HIS A 381 -0.50 -14.31 -35.83
C HIS A 381 -0.65 -12.91 -36.46
N MET A 382 -1.49 -12.06 -35.88
CA MET A 382 -1.63 -10.66 -36.28
C MET A 382 -0.37 -9.86 -36.00
N ILE A 383 0.20 -10.04 -34.78
CA ILE A 383 1.48 -9.43 -34.39
C ILE A 383 2.61 -9.92 -35.33
N ARG A 384 2.68 -11.21 -35.62
CA ARG A 384 3.67 -11.78 -36.51
C ARG A 384 3.65 -11.14 -37.91
N LYS A 385 2.47 -10.77 -38.45
CA LYS A 385 2.34 -10.09 -39.74
C LYS A 385 2.93 -8.68 -39.74
N HIS A 386 2.78 -7.93 -38.65
CA HIS A 386 3.17 -6.52 -38.51
C HIS A 386 3.87 -6.23 -37.20
N PRO A 387 5.00 -6.91 -36.86
CA PRO A 387 5.58 -6.83 -35.52
C PRO A 387 6.06 -5.42 -35.16
N ALA A 388 6.65 -4.67 -36.09
CA ALA A 388 7.08 -3.31 -35.87
C ALA A 388 5.92 -2.35 -35.55
N LEU A 389 4.77 -2.53 -36.22
CA LEU A 389 3.58 -1.72 -35.97
C LEU A 389 3.05 -1.93 -34.52
N PHE A 390 2.93 -3.20 -34.10
CA PHE A 390 2.45 -3.52 -32.75
C PHE A 390 3.42 -3.09 -31.67
N LEU A 391 4.74 -3.21 -31.91
CA LEU A 391 5.76 -2.70 -31.01
C LEU A 391 5.63 -1.18 -30.83
N VAL A 392 5.63 -0.44 -31.93
CA VAL A 392 5.54 1.02 -31.91
C VAL A 392 4.22 1.48 -31.29
N ALA A 393 3.10 0.87 -31.67
CA ALA A 393 1.79 1.21 -31.12
C ALA A 393 1.71 0.95 -29.60
N GLY A 394 2.23 -0.19 -29.11
CA GLY A 394 2.27 -0.51 -27.70
C GLY A 394 3.16 0.44 -26.90
N VAL A 395 4.35 0.74 -27.43
CA VAL A 395 5.29 1.69 -26.79
C VAL A 395 4.69 3.09 -26.75
N LEU A 396 4.13 3.58 -27.87
CA LEU A 396 3.49 4.90 -27.91
C LEU A 396 2.28 5.00 -26.99
N ALA A 397 1.45 3.97 -26.92
CA ALA A 397 0.29 3.96 -26.01
C ALA A 397 0.73 4.12 -24.56
N LEU A 398 1.71 3.33 -24.10
CA LEU A 398 2.23 3.44 -22.73
C LEU A 398 2.98 4.75 -22.51
N ALA A 399 3.76 5.23 -23.48
CA ALA A 399 4.47 6.50 -23.38
C ALA A 399 3.51 7.70 -23.23
N LEU A 400 2.40 7.71 -23.99
CA LEU A 400 1.35 8.73 -23.85
C LEU A 400 0.71 8.69 -22.46
N LEU A 401 0.40 7.49 -21.98
CA LEU A 401 -0.15 7.32 -20.63
C LEU A 401 0.85 7.68 -19.53
N ALA A 402 2.15 7.64 -19.80
CA ALA A 402 3.20 8.02 -18.86
C ALA A 402 3.41 9.54 -18.75
N ILE A 403 2.94 10.36 -19.72
CA ILE A 403 3.18 11.81 -19.71
C ILE A 403 2.76 12.49 -18.39
N PRO A 404 1.57 12.21 -17.82
CA PRO A 404 1.16 12.85 -16.57
C PRO A 404 2.05 12.50 -15.37
N ALA A 405 2.83 11.41 -15.43
CA ALA A 405 3.77 11.05 -14.36
C ALA A 405 4.84 12.13 -14.13
N ALA A 406 5.13 12.97 -15.13
CA ALA A 406 6.05 14.10 -14.97
C ALA A 406 5.53 15.18 -14.00
N GLN A 407 4.24 15.18 -13.71
CA GLN A 407 3.58 16.09 -12.76
C GLN A 407 3.34 15.44 -11.40
N LEU A 408 3.94 14.28 -11.15
CA LEU A 408 3.82 13.55 -9.89
C LEU A 408 4.21 14.44 -8.71
N ARG A 409 3.25 14.66 -7.82
CA ARG A 409 3.46 15.31 -6.52
C ARG A 409 3.26 14.25 -5.44
N LEU A 410 4.24 14.15 -4.58
CA LEU A 410 4.22 13.23 -3.46
C LEU A 410 4.00 14.02 -2.17
N ALA A 411 3.03 13.60 -1.40
CA ALA A 411 2.75 14.15 -0.08
C ALA A 411 2.28 13.03 0.84
N MET A 412 2.24 13.29 2.12
CA MET A 412 1.63 12.36 3.07
C MET A 412 0.46 13.10 3.75
N PRO A 413 -0.77 12.91 3.27
CA PRO A 413 -1.94 13.43 3.95
C PRO A 413 -2.00 12.88 5.38
N THR A 414 -2.28 13.73 6.35
CA THR A 414 -2.33 13.38 7.76
C THR A 414 -3.65 13.83 8.39
N GLY A 415 -4.06 13.14 9.45
CA GLY A 415 -5.29 13.49 10.17
C GLY A 415 -6.53 13.48 9.27
N GLY A 416 -7.40 14.47 9.43
CA GLY A 416 -8.64 14.58 8.67
C GLY A 416 -8.46 14.74 7.17
N ASN A 417 -7.28 15.21 6.70
CA ASN A 417 -6.99 15.31 5.26
C ASN A 417 -6.81 13.93 4.60
N ALA A 418 -6.36 12.93 5.36
CA ALA A 418 -6.27 11.54 4.90
C ALA A 418 -7.61 10.79 4.96
N ALA A 419 -8.59 11.33 5.64
CA ALA A 419 -9.89 10.69 5.87
C ALA A 419 -10.76 10.69 4.61
N ALA A 420 -11.66 9.71 4.51
CA ALA A 420 -12.56 9.58 3.38
C ALA A 420 -13.46 10.81 3.21
N PRO A 421 -13.73 11.26 1.98
CA PRO A 421 -14.70 12.32 1.72
C PRO A 421 -16.06 12.05 2.37
N GLY A 422 -16.60 13.03 3.11
CA GLY A 422 -17.86 12.91 3.81
C GLY A 422 -17.80 12.20 5.17
N SER A 423 -16.62 11.71 5.59
CA SER A 423 -16.43 11.23 6.96
C SER A 423 -16.45 12.39 7.96
N PRO A 424 -16.79 12.11 9.24
CA PRO A 424 -16.74 13.13 10.30
C PRO A 424 -15.36 13.79 10.41
N SER A 425 -14.29 13.02 10.28
CA SER A 425 -12.92 13.50 10.36
C SER A 425 -12.57 14.45 9.21
N ARG A 426 -12.98 14.12 7.96
CA ARG A 426 -12.81 15.00 6.82
C ARG A 426 -13.63 16.27 6.94
N THR A 427 -14.87 16.16 7.44
CA THR A 427 -15.74 17.31 7.67
C THR A 427 -15.14 18.24 8.73
N ALA A 428 -14.63 17.69 9.84
CA ALA A 428 -13.95 18.47 10.87
C ALA A 428 -12.73 19.21 10.31
N TYR A 429 -11.92 18.52 9.49
CA TYR A 429 -10.77 19.12 8.82
C TYR A 429 -11.17 20.35 7.99
N THR A 430 -12.17 20.19 7.11
CA THR A 430 -12.66 21.29 6.26
C THR A 430 -13.25 22.45 7.08
N MET A 431 -14.00 22.14 8.15
CA MET A 431 -14.56 23.17 9.02
C MET A 431 -13.47 23.98 9.73
N ILE A 432 -12.36 23.34 10.13
CA ILE A 432 -11.22 24.05 10.76
C ILE A 432 -10.49 24.88 9.71
N GLU A 433 -10.26 24.34 8.52
CA GLU A 433 -9.59 25.06 7.43
C GLU A 433 -10.35 26.31 7.02
N ASP A 434 -11.67 26.19 6.83
CA ASP A 434 -12.54 27.32 6.47
C ASP A 434 -12.59 28.40 7.55
N ALA A 435 -12.58 28.01 8.83
CA ALA A 435 -12.79 28.92 9.94
C ALA A 435 -11.50 29.57 10.48
N PHE A 436 -10.38 28.83 10.48
CA PHE A 436 -9.11 29.26 11.05
C PHE A 436 -7.99 29.46 10.01
N GLY A 437 -8.23 28.99 8.79
CA GLY A 437 -7.26 29.00 7.69
C GLY A 437 -6.44 27.70 7.61
N PRO A 438 -5.87 27.42 6.42
CA PRO A 438 -5.25 26.14 6.11
C PRO A 438 -4.03 25.78 6.97
N GLY A 439 -3.26 26.79 7.40
CA GLY A 439 -2.06 26.56 8.22
C GLY A 439 -2.32 26.12 9.66
N ARG A 440 -3.54 26.28 10.17
CA ARG A 440 -3.90 25.94 11.57
C ARG A 440 -3.66 24.49 11.90
N GLN A 441 -3.77 23.60 10.94
CA GLN A 441 -3.61 22.16 11.10
C GLN A 441 -2.20 21.66 10.74
N ALA A 442 -1.29 22.58 10.39
CA ALA A 442 0.08 22.29 10.00
C ALA A 442 1.13 23.01 10.87
N PRO A 443 0.95 23.17 12.19
CA PRO A 443 1.90 23.91 13.01
C PRO A 443 3.27 23.20 12.99
N MET A 444 4.32 24.02 12.88
CA MET A 444 5.70 23.61 13.09
C MET A 444 6.13 24.05 14.48
N ILE A 445 7.02 23.31 15.11
CA ILE A 445 7.57 23.63 16.43
C ILE A 445 9.08 23.76 16.27
N ALA A 446 9.62 24.93 16.54
CA ALA A 446 11.04 25.13 16.66
C ALA A 446 11.44 24.96 18.15
N LEU A 447 12.26 23.95 18.43
CA LEU A 447 12.93 23.80 19.72
C LEU A 447 14.15 24.73 19.72
N VAL A 448 14.05 25.86 20.40
CA VAL A 448 15.15 26.83 20.53
C VAL A 448 15.95 26.48 21.79
N ASP A 449 17.22 26.17 21.59
CA ASP A 449 18.18 25.77 22.64
C ASP A 449 19.11 26.93 22.96
N VAL A 450 19.02 27.42 24.17
CA VAL A 450 19.82 28.54 24.71
C VAL A 450 20.70 28.12 25.88
N ALA A 451 20.92 26.79 26.09
CA ALA A 451 21.71 26.28 27.21
C ALA A 451 23.16 26.84 27.23
N SER A 452 23.72 27.14 26.05
CA SER A 452 25.05 27.74 25.89
C SER A 452 25.12 29.21 26.31
N LEU A 453 23.96 29.88 26.45
CA LEU A 453 23.91 31.33 26.74
C LEU A 453 23.79 31.61 28.26
N PRO A 454 24.39 32.75 28.74
CA PRO A 454 24.11 33.26 30.07
C PRO A 454 22.62 33.47 30.31
N GLU A 455 22.13 33.21 31.52
CA GLU A 455 20.69 33.29 31.85
C GLU A 455 20.04 34.62 31.47
N GLN A 456 20.79 35.74 31.63
CA GLN A 456 20.28 37.08 31.28
C GLN A 456 20.04 37.30 29.78
N GLN A 457 20.69 36.55 28.91
CA GLN A 457 20.57 36.67 27.45
C GLN A 457 19.52 35.72 26.86
N ARG A 458 19.09 34.71 27.60
CA ARG A 458 18.13 33.68 27.13
C ARG A 458 16.79 34.25 26.65
N PRO A 459 16.13 35.20 27.39
CA PRO A 459 14.85 35.76 26.96
C PRO A 459 14.96 36.57 25.64
N GLU A 460 16.11 37.24 25.43
CA GLU A 460 16.36 37.97 24.20
C GLU A 460 16.51 37.04 23.00
N ALA A 461 17.19 35.90 23.17
CA ALA A 461 17.31 34.90 22.12
C ALA A 461 15.95 34.29 21.74
N PHE A 462 15.06 34.01 22.71
CA PHE A 462 13.69 33.56 22.41
C PHE A 462 12.89 34.61 21.66
N THR A 463 12.98 35.89 22.07
CA THR A 463 12.29 36.98 21.41
C THR A 463 12.82 37.21 19.97
N THR A 464 14.13 37.04 19.78
CA THR A 464 14.75 37.13 18.46
C THR A 464 14.27 35.98 17.56
N ALA A 465 14.22 34.75 18.07
CA ALA A 465 13.69 33.61 17.33
C ALA A 465 12.27 33.85 16.83
N VAL A 466 11.38 34.33 17.73
CA VAL A 466 9.99 34.64 17.36
C VAL A 466 9.94 35.71 16.28
N ARG A 467 10.73 36.79 16.41
CA ARG A 467 10.76 37.89 15.45
C ARG A 467 11.28 37.43 14.09
N ASP A 468 12.34 36.66 14.06
CA ASP A 468 12.96 36.16 12.82
C ASP A 468 12.02 35.21 12.10
N PHE A 469 11.40 34.28 12.83
CA PHE A 469 10.43 33.36 12.25
C PHE A 469 9.18 34.08 11.74
N ALA A 470 8.62 35.00 12.51
CA ALA A 470 7.45 35.80 12.10
C ALA A 470 7.72 36.68 10.89
N GLY A 471 8.99 37.07 10.63
CA GLY A 471 9.42 37.83 9.49
C GLY A 471 9.62 37.05 8.19
N MET A 472 9.56 35.69 8.26
CA MET A 472 9.76 34.84 7.08
C MET A 472 8.51 34.78 6.21
N ASP A 473 8.70 34.79 4.90
CA ASP A 473 7.61 34.65 3.94
C ASP A 473 6.93 33.26 4.11
N GLY A 474 5.60 33.26 4.16
CA GLY A 474 4.81 32.06 4.38
C GLY A 474 4.50 31.74 5.85
N VAL A 475 5.01 32.51 6.81
CA VAL A 475 4.62 32.43 8.22
C VAL A 475 3.42 33.36 8.49
N LYS A 476 2.37 32.82 9.08
CA LYS A 476 1.19 33.56 9.51
C LYS A 476 1.37 34.09 10.92
N ASN A 477 1.92 33.25 11.82
CA ASN A 477 2.20 33.63 13.21
C ASN A 477 3.36 32.78 13.76
N ALA A 478 4.17 33.38 14.64
CA ALA A 478 5.19 32.69 15.43
C ALA A 478 5.15 33.18 16.87
N GLN A 479 5.19 32.26 17.84
CA GLN A 479 5.08 32.60 19.25
C GLN A 479 5.71 31.53 20.15
N VAL A 480 6.13 31.91 21.34
CA VAL A 480 6.58 30.95 22.37
C VAL A 480 5.37 30.21 22.91
N ALA A 481 5.36 28.88 22.71
CA ALA A 481 4.33 28.01 23.23
C ALA A 481 4.64 27.54 24.66
N ALA A 482 5.91 27.22 24.96
CA ALA A 482 6.36 26.79 26.27
C ALA A 482 7.84 27.08 26.45
N VAL A 483 8.25 27.29 27.71
CA VAL A 483 9.65 27.30 28.14
C VAL A 483 9.80 26.19 29.18
N ASN A 484 10.90 25.44 29.13
CA ASN A 484 11.13 24.36 30.07
C ASN A 484 11.48 24.89 31.47
N ASP A 485 11.38 24.02 32.49
CA ASP A 485 11.63 24.38 33.89
C ASP A 485 13.04 24.93 34.15
N ALA A 486 14.05 24.48 33.35
CA ALA A 486 15.42 24.98 33.45
C ALA A 486 15.62 26.36 32.78
N GLY A 487 14.65 26.88 32.05
CA GLY A 487 14.74 28.13 31.28
C GLY A 487 15.81 28.14 30.19
N ASP A 488 16.26 26.96 29.76
CA ASP A 488 17.33 26.79 28.78
C ASP A 488 16.86 26.29 27.42
N ALA A 489 15.55 26.02 27.26
CA ALA A 489 14.93 25.67 26.01
C ALA A 489 13.50 26.23 25.91
N ALA A 490 13.11 26.65 24.71
CA ALA A 490 11.74 27.08 24.40
C ALA A 490 11.19 26.32 23.18
N GLN A 491 9.90 26.05 23.22
CA GLN A 491 9.13 25.64 22.06
C GLN A 491 8.51 26.90 21.43
N VAL A 492 8.92 27.20 20.21
CA VAL A 492 8.31 28.27 19.43
C VAL A 492 7.40 27.63 18.39
N MET A 493 6.11 27.90 18.51
CA MET A 493 5.11 27.44 17.54
C MET A 493 5.08 28.40 16.36
N ILE A 494 5.19 27.83 15.17
CA ILE A 494 5.16 28.54 13.87
C ILE A 494 3.94 28.05 13.11
N ILE A 495 3.00 28.95 12.81
CA ILE A 495 1.80 28.66 12.03
C ILE A 495 2.05 29.12 10.59
N PRO A 496 2.09 28.21 9.62
CA PRO A 496 2.25 28.58 8.21
C PRO A 496 0.96 29.21 7.66
N SER A 497 1.09 29.95 6.56
CA SER A 497 -0.05 30.54 5.86
C SER A 497 -0.81 29.57 4.97
N HIS A 498 -0.25 28.36 4.77
CA HIS A 498 -0.76 27.34 3.84
C HIS A 498 -0.80 25.97 4.51
N ASP A 499 -1.52 25.04 3.87
CA ASP A 499 -1.64 23.64 4.32
C ASP A 499 -0.28 22.91 4.37
N ALA A 500 -0.21 21.85 5.17
CA ALA A 500 0.99 21.01 5.33
C ALA A 500 1.53 20.42 4.02
N THR A 501 0.65 20.16 3.05
CA THR A 501 0.98 19.55 1.76
C THR A 501 1.25 20.58 0.65
N ASP A 502 1.07 21.88 0.92
CA ASP A 502 1.35 22.94 -0.04
C ASP A 502 2.87 23.12 -0.20
N LYS A 503 3.31 23.27 -1.46
CA LYS A 503 4.72 23.48 -1.77
C LYS A 503 5.32 24.69 -1.02
N ARG A 504 4.54 25.75 -0.81
CA ARG A 504 4.99 26.95 -0.08
C ARG A 504 5.29 26.65 1.38
N THR A 505 4.59 25.72 2.01
CA THR A 505 4.87 25.26 3.37
C THR A 505 6.16 24.43 3.42
N VAL A 506 6.40 23.62 2.38
CA VAL A 506 7.66 22.88 2.23
C VAL A 506 8.84 23.81 1.99
N ASP A 507 8.67 24.81 1.12
CA ASP A 507 9.69 25.84 0.86
C ASP A 507 9.99 26.65 2.14
N LEU A 508 8.96 26.99 2.93
CA LEU A 508 9.14 27.63 4.25
C LEU A 508 9.96 26.76 5.21
N LEU A 509 9.68 25.45 5.29
CA LEU A 509 10.46 24.56 6.14
C LEU A 509 11.95 24.53 5.74
N HIS A 510 12.23 24.50 4.43
CA HIS A 510 13.62 24.57 3.95
C HIS A 510 14.26 25.89 4.33
N ASN A 511 13.59 27.04 4.12
CA ASN A 511 14.07 28.36 4.49
C ASN A 511 14.36 28.45 5.99
N LEU A 512 13.47 27.92 6.84
CA LEU A 512 13.68 27.85 8.29
C LEU A 512 14.92 27.02 8.65
N ARG A 513 15.19 25.93 7.93
CA ARG A 513 16.39 25.11 8.15
C ARG A 513 17.66 25.76 7.67
N ASP A 514 17.61 26.44 6.55
CA ASP A 514 18.76 27.15 5.98
C ASP A 514 19.19 28.36 6.84
N HIS A 515 18.24 29.02 7.50
CA HIS A 515 18.48 30.16 8.39
C HIS A 515 19.17 29.82 9.74
N LYS A 516 19.36 28.54 10.07
CA LYS A 516 19.93 28.11 11.36
C LYS A 516 21.32 28.65 11.63
N SER A 517 22.18 28.65 10.61
CA SER A 517 23.55 29.18 10.72
C SER A 517 23.56 30.65 11.05
N ASP A 518 22.75 31.43 10.35
CA ASP A 518 22.68 32.88 10.55
C ASP A 518 22.12 33.23 11.93
N PHE A 519 21.10 32.48 12.37
CA PHE A 519 20.54 32.62 13.72
C PHE A 519 21.56 32.29 14.82
N GLN A 520 22.35 31.23 14.63
CA GLN A 520 23.38 30.83 15.57
C GLN A 520 24.53 31.83 15.63
N GLU A 521 24.93 32.40 14.49
CA GLU A 521 25.93 33.46 14.46
C GLU A 521 25.46 34.73 15.14
N GLN A 522 24.19 35.08 14.98
CA GLN A 522 23.58 36.28 15.54
C GLN A 522 23.32 36.21 17.04
N THR A 523 22.81 35.06 17.52
CA THR A 523 22.31 34.91 18.89
C THR A 523 23.18 34.03 19.78
N GLY A 524 24.02 33.18 19.21
CA GLY A 524 24.75 32.11 19.92
C GLY A 524 23.86 30.93 20.34
N ALA A 525 22.57 30.96 20.00
CA ALA A 525 21.61 29.89 20.25
C ALA A 525 21.42 29.02 19.02
N SER A 526 20.87 27.83 19.19
CA SER A 526 20.53 26.94 18.09
C SER A 526 19.04 26.56 18.11
N TYR A 527 18.52 26.09 16.99
CA TYR A 527 17.17 25.53 16.97
C TYR A 527 17.07 24.34 16.03
N ARG A 528 16.07 23.49 16.27
CA ARG A 528 15.64 22.39 15.42
C ARG A 528 14.14 22.46 15.22
N ILE A 529 13.67 22.00 14.05
CA ILE A 529 12.26 22.09 13.68
C ILE A 529 11.63 20.71 13.70
N THR A 530 10.47 20.61 14.37
CA THR A 530 9.61 19.44 14.42
C THR A 530 8.14 19.81 14.23
N GLY A 531 7.25 18.86 14.40
CA GLY A 531 5.84 18.97 14.14
C GLY A 531 5.41 18.04 13.03
N MET A 532 4.12 17.91 12.81
CA MET A 532 3.61 16.92 11.85
C MET A 532 4.09 17.19 10.42
N ALA A 533 4.03 18.44 9.97
CA ALA A 533 4.47 18.80 8.61
C ALA A 533 5.97 18.56 8.36
N PRO A 534 6.91 18.95 9.25
CA PRO A 534 8.33 18.60 9.13
C PRO A 534 8.60 17.09 9.15
N ILE A 535 7.96 16.31 10.02
CA ILE A 535 8.11 14.85 10.09
C ILE A 535 7.71 14.19 8.77
N VAL A 536 6.57 14.60 8.23
CA VAL A 536 6.04 14.10 6.95
C VAL A 536 6.95 14.49 5.78
N GLN A 537 7.49 15.70 5.80
CA GLN A 537 8.43 16.14 4.75
C GLN A 537 9.75 15.37 4.82
N ASP A 538 10.32 15.17 6.01
CA ASP A 538 11.54 14.37 6.18
C ASP A 538 11.35 12.93 5.67
N LEU A 539 10.16 12.35 5.90
CA LEU A 539 9.81 11.06 5.31
C LEU A 539 9.79 11.11 3.78
N SER A 540 9.12 12.13 3.24
CA SER A 540 8.98 12.32 1.77
C SER A 540 10.34 12.47 1.10
N ASP A 541 11.23 13.26 1.71
CA ASP A 541 12.60 13.49 1.24
C ASP A 541 13.43 12.20 1.31
N ARG A 542 13.31 11.45 2.42
CA ARG A 542 13.97 10.15 2.57
C ARG A 542 13.53 9.15 1.52
N LEU A 543 12.22 9.04 1.28
CA LEU A 543 11.65 8.14 0.29
C LEU A 543 12.07 8.53 -1.13
N SER A 544 12.03 9.81 -1.45
CA SER A 544 12.45 10.33 -2.76
C SER A 544 13.93 10.07 -3.02
N GLY A 545 14.78 10.28 -2.01
CA GLY A 545 16.23 10.04 -2.11
C GLY A 545 16.61 8.58 -2.33
N VAL A 546 15.82 7.64 -1.81
CA VAL A 546 16.09 6.19 -1.93
C VAL A 546 15.40 5.57 -3.17
N LEU A 547 14.46 6.25 -3.79
CA LEU A 547 13.67 5.70 -4.91
C LEU A 547 14.56 5.24 -6.08
N ILE A 548 15.48 6.08 -6.55
CA ILE A 548 16.34 5.77 -7.70
C ILE A 548 17.31 4.61 -7.38
N PRO A 549 18.08 4.62 -6.26
CA PRO A 549 18.88 3.47 -5.86
C PRO A 549 18.07 2.17 -5.74
N TYR A 550 16.90 2.23 -5.14
CA TYR A 550 16.00 1.07 -4.99
C TYR A 550 15.59 0.48 -6.35
N VAL A 551 15.09 1.32 -7.26
CA VAL A 551 14.71 0.88 -8.61
C VAL A 551 15.89 0.26 -9.34
N ALA A 552 17.08 0.88 -9.26
CA ALA A 552 18.29 0.37 -9.89
C ALA A 552 18.66 -1.02 -9.36
N ILE A 553 18.61 -1.24 -8.05
CA ILE A 553 18.91 -2.53 -7.42
C ILE A 553 17.87 -3.59 -7.85
N VAL A 554 16.58 -3.27 -7.79
CA VAL A 554 15.51 -4.20 -8.16
C VAL A 554 15.63 -4.60 -9.62
N VAL A 555 15.82 -3.64 -10.53
CA VAL A 555 15.99 -3.91 -11.97
C VAL A 555 17.26 -4.71 -12.25
N ALA A 556 18.37 -4.41 -11.57
CA ALA A 556 19.62 -5.15 -11.73
C ALA A 556 19.50 -6.61 -11.26
N LEU A 557 18.90 -6.83 -10.08
CA LEU A 557 18.64 -8.18 -9.56
C LEU A 557 17.77 -9.00 -10.50
N ALA A 558 16.72 -8.38 -11.03
CA ALA A 558 15.86 -9.00 -12.03
C ALA A 558 16.57 -9.35 -13.31
N PHE A 559 17.31 -8.40 -13.82
CA PHE A 559 18.09 -8.61 -15.03
C PHE A 559 19.02 -9.82 -14.87
N VAL A 560 19.73 -9.90 -13.75
CA VAL A 560 20.62 -11.03 -13.46
C VAL A 560 19.83 -12.34 -13.34
N LEU A 561 18.73 -12.33 -12.59
CA LEU A 561 17.91 -13.53 -12.38
C LEU A 561 17.31 -14.04 -13.70
N LEU A 562 16.71 -13.17 -14.49
CA LEU A 562 16.16 -13.54 -15.81
C LEU A 562 17.26 -13.96 -16.80
N MET A 563 18.46 -13.37 -16.69
CA MET A 563 19.60 -13.77 -17.51
C MET A 563 20.05 -15.20 -17.16
N VAL A 564 20.05 -15.56 -15.88
CA VAL A 564 20.32 -16.95 -15.43
C VAL A 564 19.23 -17.89 -15.96
N VAL A 565 17.96 -17.52 -15.81
CA VAL A 565 16.80 -18.32 -16.21
C VAL A 565 16.78 -18.55 -17.72
N PHE A 566 16.89 -17.49 -18.52
CA PHE A 566 16.71 -17.58 -19.97
C PHE A 566 18.01 -17.78 -20.76
N ARG A 567 19.16 -17.63 -20.10
CA ARG A 567 20.48 -17.69 -20.77
C ARG A 567 20.52 -16.79 -22.01
N SER A 568 19.99 -15.59 -21.88
CA SER A 568 19.90 -14.55 -22.90
C SER A 568 20.13 -13.19 -22.27
N ILE A 569 20.68 -12.23 -23.00
CA ILE A 569 20.77 -10.82 -22.60
C ILE A 569 19.54 -10.03 -23.08
N TRP A 570 19.02 -10.37 -24.23
CA TRP A 570 17.95 -9.62 -24.86
C TRP A 570 16.60 -9.78 -24.14
N VAL A 571 16.27 -10.99 -23.70
CA VAL A 571 15.01 -11.25 -23.01
C VAL A 571 14.90 -10.46 -21.70
N PRO A 572 15.91 -10.46 -20.80
CA PRO A 572 15.90 -9.61 -19.60
C PRO A 572 15.85 -8.12 -19.91
N LEU A 573 16.56 -7.67 -20.94
CA LEU A 573 16.57 -6.25 -21.33
C LEU A 573 15.18 -5.78 -21.78
N ILE A 574 14.52 -6.56 -22.65
CA ILE A 574 13.15 -6.25 -23.10
C ILE A 574 12.18 -6.26 -21.93
N ALA A 575 12.32 -7.23 -21.02
CA ALA A 575 11.49 -7.32 -19.82
C ALA A 575 11.67 -6.10 -18.91
N ALA A 576 12.90 -5.67 -18.66
CA ALA A 576 13.22 -4.50 -17.82
C ALA A 576 12.69 -3.19 -18.43
N LEU A 577 12.87 -3.00 -19.74
CA LEU A 577 12.35 -1.82 -20.45
C LEU A 577 10.82 -1.82 -20.49
N GLY A 578 10.20 -2.96 -20.75
CA GLY A 578 8.75 -3.10 -20.73
C GLY A 578 8.16 -2.82 -19.34
N PHE A 579 8.81 -3.33 -18.29
CA PHE A 579 8.46 -3.05 -16.90
C PHE A 579 8.56 -1.56 -16.59
N ALA A 580 9.68 -0.91 -16.90
CA ALA A 580 9.86 0.51 -16.65
C ALA A 580 8.78 1.35 -17.34
N LEU A 581 8.44 1.00 -18.59
CA LEU A 581 7.41 1.69 -19.36
C LEU A 581 6.00 1.46 -18.79
N SER A 582 5.67 0.24 -18.35
CA SER A 582 4.38 -0.06 -17.73
C SER A 582 4.20 0.65 -16.38
N VAL A 583 5.27 0.71 -15.58
CA VAL A 583 5.28 1.45 -14.31
C VAL A 583 5.11 2.95 -14.55
N ALA A 584 5.84 3.53 -15.49
CA ALA A 584 5.69 4.94 -15.84
C ALA A 584 4.26 5.27 -16.31
N ALA A 585 3.66 4.43 -17.15
CA ALA A 585 2.28 4.56 -17.59
C ALA A 585 1.28 4.42 -16.42
N THR A 586 1.55 3.53 -15.49
CA THR A 586 0.73 3.36 -14.27
C THR A 586 0.78 4.60 -13.39
N PHE A 587 1.96 5.17 -13.18
CA PHE A 587 2.05 6.45 -12.46
C PHE A 587 1.33 7.56 -13.21
N GLY A 588 1.46 7.64 -14.53
CA GLY A 588 0.80 8.65 -15.33
C GLY A 588 -0.71 8.61 -15.19
N ILE A 589 -1.32 7.44 -15.34
CA ILE A 589 -2.78 7.30 -15.19
C ILE A 589 -3.24 7.50 -13.73
N THR A 590 -2.42 7.10 -12.76
CA THR A 590 -2.72 7.31 -11.33
C THR A 590 -2.68 8.79 -10.99
N VAL A 591 -1.68 9.54 -11.47
CA VAL A 591 -1.62 11.00 -11.35
C VAL A 591 -2.83 11.65 -12.01
N LEU A 592 -3.13 11.29 -13.24
CA LEU A 592 -4.23 11.87 -13.99
C LEU A 592 -5.59 11.72 -13.27
N ILE A 593 -5.85 10.55 -12.67
CA ILE A 593 -7.12 10.27 -12.02
C ILE A 593 -7.15 10.76 -10.56
N TRP A 594 -6.14 10.40 -9.76
CA TRP A 594 -6.17 10.63 -8.31
C TRP A 594 -5.61 11.99 -7.89
N GLN A 595 -4.65 12.55 -8.64
CA GLN A 595 -4.07 13.84 -8.32
C GLN A 595 -4.75 14.98 -9.08
N GLU A 596 -5.03 14.80 -10.38
CA GLU A 596 -5.60 15.84 -11.24
C GLU A 596 -7.14 15.73 -11.37
N GLY A 597 -7.76 14.69 -10.83
CA GLY A 597 -9.23 14.54 -10.82
C GLY A 597 -9.86 14.41 -12.21
N PHE A 598 -9.15 13.81 -13.18
CA PHE A 598 -9.63 13.70 -14.55
C PHE A 598 -11.05 13.14 -14.64
N ALA A 599 -11.89 13.83 -15.41
CA ALA A 599 -13.29 13.47 -15.66
C ALA A 599 -14.19 13.39 -14.41
N GLY A 600 -13.77 13.95 -13.27
CA GLY A 600 -14.55 13.89 -12.02
C GLY A 600 -14.68 12.47 -11.43
N LEU A 601 -13.77 11.56 -11.79
CA LEU A 601 -13.80 10.18 -11.30
C LEU A 601 -13.47 10.08 -9.81
N VAL A 602 -12.73 11.05 -9.28
CA VAL A 602 -12.39 11.16 -7.86
C VAL A 602 -12.98 12.49 -7.36
N SER A 603 -13.72 12.41 -6.27
CA SER A 603 -14.42 13.58 -5.69
C SER A 603 -13.49 14.57 -5.01
N ASP A 604 -12.31 14.12 -4.56
CA ASP A 604 -11.33 14.90 -3.82
C ASP A 604 -9.91 14.55 -4.33
N PRO A 605 -9.45 15.21 -5.43
CA PRO A 605 -8.12 14.98 -5.96
C PRO A 605 -7.04 15.50 -5.00
N GLN A 606 -6.04 14.65 -4.73
CA GLN A 606 -4.95 14.96 -3.80
C GLN A 606 -3.60 14.48 -4.35
N PRO A 607 -2.47 15.04 -3.90
CA PRO A 607 -1.15 14.49 -4.18
C PRO A 607 -1.07 13.02 -3.83
N LEU A 608 -0.27 12.26 -4.56
CA LEU A 608 -0.10 10.83 -4.29
C LEU A 608 0.74 10.63 -3.03
N ILE A 609 0.42 9.56 -2.29
CA ILE A 609 1.09 9.24 -1.03
C ILE A 609 2.56 8.89 -1.30
N SER A 610 3.48 9.51 -0.54
CA SER A 610 4.94 9.40 -0.74
C SER A 610 5.47 7.96 -0.71
N GLN A 611 4.79 7.04 -0.04
CA GLN A 611 5.13 5.61 0.01
C GLN A 611 4.72 4.84 -1.24
N LEU A 612 3.75 5.35 -2.01
CA LEU A 612 3.16 4.65 -3.15
C LEU A 612 4.18 4.21 -4.22
N PRO A 613 5.13 5.06 -4.68
CA PRO A 613 6.07 4.67 -5.72
C PRO A 613 6.89 3.44 -5.35
N ILE A 614 7.38 3.41 -4.13
CA ILE A 614 8.25 2.35 -3.64
C ILE A 614 7.50 1.04 -3.49
N ILE A 615 6.32 1.07 -2.86
CA ILE A 615 5.45 -0.09 -2.67
C ILE A 615 5.01 -0.64 -4.03
N LEU A 616 4.54 0.25 -4.92
CA LEU A 616 4.06 -0.12 -6.24
C LEU A 616 5.15 -0.80 -7.07
N ILE A 617 6.34 -0.20 -7.14
CA ILE A 617 7.47 -0.75 -7.92
C ILE A 617 7.86 -2.13 -7.40
N GLY A 618 7.98 -2.30 -6.08
CA GLY A 618 8.36 -3.59 -5.48
C GLY A 618 7.36 -4.70 -5.78
N ILE A 619 6.08 -4.43 -5.61
CA ILE A 619 5.02 -5.41 -5.82
C ILE A 619 4.86 -5.73 -7.32
N VAL A 620 4.71 -4.69 -8.14
CA VAL A 620 4.51 -4.85 -9.59
C VAL A 620 5.70 -5.56 -10.23
N PHE A 621 6.91 -5.24 -9.77
CA PHE A 621 8.11 -5.91 -10.25
C PHE A 621 8.05 -7.43 -10.00
N GLY A 622 7.76 -7.83 -8.76
CA GLY A 622 7.62 -9.25 -8.42
C GLY A 622 6.57 -9.94 -9.30
N LEU A 623 5.36 -9.38 -9.35
CA LEU A 623 4.25 -9.93 -10.13
C LEU A 623 4.52 -9.93 -11.63
N ALA A 624 5.18 -8.90 -12.14
CA ALA A 624 5.54 -8.80 -13.54
C ALA A 624 6.52 -9.90 -13.96
N MET A 625 7.50 -10.24 -13.14
CA MET A 625 8.49 -11.27 -13.47
C MET A 625 7.90 -12.67 -13.59
N ASP A 626 6.88 -12.99 -12.81
CA ASP A 626 6.23 -14.30 -12.80
C ASP A 626 5.66 -14.67 -14.17
N TYR A 627 4.90 -13.77 -14.78
CA TYR A 627 4.32 -14.02 -16.11
C TYR A 627 5.37 -14.02 -17.21
N GLN A 628 6.45 -13.24 -17.05
CA GLN A 628 7.57 -13.25 -17.98
C GLN A 628 8.23 -14.63 -18.02
N VAL A 629 8.53 -15.17 -16.85
CA VAL A 629 9.12 -16.50 -16.74
C VAL A 629 8.21 -17.53 -17.40
N PHE A 630 6.92 -17.51 -17.09
CA PHE A 630 5.98 -18.51 -17.61
C PHE A 630 5.80 -18.47 -19.14
N LEU A 631 5.61 -17.26 -19.71
CA LEU A 631 5.38 -17.12 -21.15
C LEU A 631 6.63 -17.42 -21.98
N VAL A 632 7.78 -16.87 -21.55
CA VAL A 632 9.03 -16.99 -22.31
C VAL A 632 9.68 -18.36 -22.15
N THR A 633 9.50 -19.04 -21.00
CA THR A 633 9.95 -20.44 -20.83
C THR A 633 9.32 -21.35 -21.89
N ARG A 634 8.01 -21.20 -22.16
CA ARG A 634 7.33 -21.97 -23.19
C ARG A 634 7.84 -21.69 -24.60
N MET A 635 8.20 -20.42 -24.88
CA MET A 635 8.82 -20.06 -26.15
C MET A 635 10.22 -20.66 -26.28
N ARG A 636 11.00 -20.65 -25.19
CA ARG A 636 12.34 -21.20 -25.13
C ARG A 636 12.34 -22.73 -25.31
N GLU A 637 11.41 -23.42 -24.66
CA GLU A 637 11.18 -24.88 -24.81
C GLU A 637 11.02 -25.24 -26.29
N GLY A 638 10.11 -24.57 -27.01
CA GLY A 638 9.92 -24.79 -28.44
C GLY A 638 11.20 -24.56 -29.27
N TYR A 639 11.97 -23.51 -28.96
CA TYR A 639 13.21 -23.21 -29.66
C TYR A 639 14.30 -24.26 -29.37
N HIS A 640 14.46 -24.73 -28.15
CA HIS A 640 15.41 -25.79 -27.78
C HIS A 640 15.05 -27.14 -28.40
N HIS A 641 13.78 -27.44 -28.63
CA HIS A 641 13.33 -28.65 -29.31
C HIS A 641 13.42 -28.52 -30.86
N GLY A 642 14.14 -27.52 -31.34
CA GLY A 642 14.47 -27.38 -32.78
C GLY A 642 13.45 -26.63 -33.64
N MET A 643 12.45 -25.98 -33.05
CA MET A 643 11.56 -25.10 -33.77
C MET A 643 12.31 -23.85 -34.26
N LYS A 644 11.89 -23.27 -35.38
CA LYS A 644 12.35 -21.94 -35.80
C LYS A 644 11.92 -20.91 -34.76
N ALA A 645 12.73 -19.86 -34.54
CA ALA A 645 12.48 -18.88 -33.47
C ALA A 645 11.08 -18.25 -33.56
N ASP A 646 10.62 -17.90 -34.76
CA ASP A 646 9.28 -17.36 -34.99
C ASP A 646 8.16 -18.37 -34.67
N SER A 647 8.34 -19.62 -34.99
CA SER A 647 7.39 -20.69 -34.68
C SER A 647 7.36 -21.03 -33.22
N ALA A 648 8.51 -20.95 -32.53
CA ALA A 648 8.62 -21.11 -31.07
C ALA A 648 7.85 -20.02 -30.31
N VAL A 649 7.91 -18.76 -30.76
CA VAL A 649 7.11 -17.66 -30.20
C VAL A 649 5.62 -17.93 -30.35
N VAL A 650 5.15 -18.35 -31.54
CA VAL A 650 3.73 -18.68 -31.77
C VAL A 650 3.30 -19.85 -30.90
N HIS A 651 4.14 -20.91 -30.80
CA HIS A 651 3.85 -22.09 -29.97
C HIS A 651 3.72 -21.75 -28.50
N GLY A 652 4.73 -21.06 -27.95
CA GLY A 652 4.73 -20.66 -26.54
C GLY A 652 3.56 -19.73 -26.20
N PHE A 653 3.24 -18.78 -27.09
CA PHE A 653 2.12 -17.88 -26.91
C PHE A 653 0.77 -18.59 -26.95
N LYS A 654 0.56 -19.51 -27.90
CA LYS A 654 -0.69 -20.29 -28.04
C LYS A 654 -1.04 -21.03 -26.74
N HIS A 655 -0.04 -21.61 -26.07
CA HIS A 655 -0.23 -22.38 -24.84
C HIS A 655 -0.17 -21.54 -23.57
N GLY A 656 0.58 -20.42 -23.54
CA GLY A 656 0.77 -19.56 -22.39
C GLY A 656 -0.28 -18.45 -22.25
N ALA A 657 -0.69 -17.82 -23.36
CA ALA A 657 -1.50 -16.60 -23.35
C ALA A 657 -2.82 -16.73 -22.56
N ARG A 658 -3.47 -17.87 -22.62
CA ARG A 658 -4.74 -18.10 -21.92
C ARG A 658 -4.59 -18.13 -20.41
N VAL A 659 -3.55 -18.81 -19.92
CA VAL A 659 -3.29 -18.91 -18.48
C VAL A 659 -2.90 -17.54 -17.96
N VAL A 660 -2.03 -16.82 -18.68
CA VAL A 660 -1.62 -15.45 -18.35
C VAL A 660 -2.82 -14.50 -18.34
N THR A 661 -3.72 -14.59 -19.32
CA THR A 661 -4.94 -13.75 -19.35
C THR A 661 -5.84 -14.03 -18.15
N ALA A 662 -6.07 -15.29 -17.82
CA ALA A 662 -6.91 -15.66 -16.69
C ALA A 662 -6.32 -15.16 -15.37
N ALA A 663 -5.03 -15.39 -15.17
CA ALA A 663 -4.29 -14.95 -14.00
C ALA A 663 -4.29 -13.41 -13.88
N ALA A 664 -4.02 -12.70 -14.97
CA ALA A 664 -4.08 -11.24 -14.99
C ALA A 664 -5.47 -10.69 -14.63
N LEU A 665 -6.55 -11.27 -15.20
CA LEU A 665 -7.91 -10.85 -14.89
C LEU A 665 -8.27 -11.09 -13.42
N ILE A 666 -7.82 -12.21 -12.83
CA ILE A 666 -8.02 -12.51 -11.42
C ILE A 666 -7.32 -11.44 -10.56
N MET A 667 -6.04 -11.17 -10.84
CA MET A 667 -5.28 -10.17 -10.07
C MET A 667 -5.82 -8.77 -10.23
N ILE A 668 -6.17 -8.34 -11.45
CA ILE A 668 -6.85 -7.06 -11.69
C ILE A 668 -8.11 -6.98 -10.84
N SER A 669 -8.91 -8.04 -10.82
CA SER A 669 -10.16 -8.07 -10.03
C SER A 669 -9.93 -8.00 -8.53
N VAL A 670 -8.92 -8.74 -8.03
CA VAL A 670 -8.55 -8.72 -6.61
C VAL A 670 -8.06 -7.32 -6.20
N PHE A 671 -7.13 -6.73 -6.95
CA PHE A 671 -6.62 -5.40 -6.65
C PHE A 671 -7.68 -4.30 -6.81
N ALA A 672 -8.51 -4.39 -7.85
CA ALA A 672 -9.61 -3.44 -8.06
C ALA A 672 -10.64 -3.46 -6.90
N ALA A 673 -10.82 -4.59 -6.23
CA ALA A 673 -11.71 -4.66 -5.08
C ALA A 673 -11.25 -3.79 -3.90
N PHE A 674 -9.94 -3.61 -3.74
CA PHE A 674 -9.39 -2.72 -2.72
C PHE A 674 -9.66 -1.23 -2.99
N MET A 675 -10.07 -0.86 -4.21
CA MET A 675 -10.52 0.51 -4.51
C MET A 675 -11.81 0.90 -3.76
N PHE A 676 -12.55 -0.07 -3.24
CA PHE A 676 -13.80 0.15 -2.49
C PHE A 676 -13.59 0.23 -0.98
N MET A 677 -12.34 0.16 -0.50
CA MET A 677 -12.02 0.39 0.91
C MET A 677 -12.13 1.88 1.27
N ASP A 678 -12.35 2.20 2.54
CA ASP A 678 -12.50 3.58 2.99
C ASP A 678 -11.17 4.32 3.04
N GLN A 679 -10.06 3.63 3.32
CA GLN A 679 -8.73 4.22 3.42
C GLN A 679 -8.18 4.66 2.05
N GLN A 680 -7.86 5.93 1.90
CA GLN A 680 -7.34 6.53 0.66
C GLN A 680 -6.06 5.82 0.16
N LEU A 681 -5.13 5.50 1.05
CA LEU A 681 -3.89 4.78 0.71
C LEU A 681 -4.18 3.47 -0.01
N ILE A 682 -5.07 2.66 0.54
CA ILE A 682 -5.39 1.34 0.01
C ILE A 682 -6.15 1.44 -1.32
N LYS A 683 -7.05 2.42 -1.46
CA LYS A 683 -7.74 2.70 -2.74
C LYS A 683 -6.76 2.98 -3.86
N VAL A 684 -5.81 3.88 -3.62
CA VAL A 684 -4.83 4.30 -4.63
C VAL A 684 -3.87 3.16 -4.97
N ILE A 685 -3.40 2.40 -3.97
CA ILE A 685 -2.56 1.21 -4.19
C ILE A 685 -3.32 0.15 -4.99
N GLY A 686 -4.57 -0.14 -4.63
CA GLY A 686 -5.41 -1.10 -5.35
C GLY A 686 -5.60 -0.72 -6.82
N PHE A 687 -5.93 0.56 -7.09
CA PHE A 687 -6.04 1.09 -8.45
C PHE A 687 -4.73 0.98 -9.22
N ALA A 688 -3.63 1.42 -8.63
CA ALA A 688 -2.33 1.43 -9.27
C ALA A 688 -1.85 -0.01 -9.59
N LEU A 689 -2.03 -0.96 -8.67
CA LEU A 689 -1.69 -2.37 -8.90
C LEU A 689 -2.57 -3.02 -9.98
N ALA A 690 -3.88 -2.78 -9.96
CA ALA A 690 -4.79 -3.28 -11.00
C ALA A 690 -4.40 -2.76 -12.38
N THR A 691 -4.10 -1.47 -12.48
CA THR A 691 -3.69 -0.81 -13.72
C THR A 691 -2.31 -1.29 -14.19
N ALA A 692 -1.37 -1.46 -13.26
CA ALA A 692 -0.04 -1.98 -13.57
C ALA A 692 -0.11 -3.40 -14.16
N VAL A 693 -0.90 -4.28 -13.54
CA VAL A 693 -1.12 -5.64 -14.07
C VAL A 693 -1.81 -5.60 -15.44
N LEU A 694 -2.77 -4.69 -15.64
CA LEU A 694 -3.43 -4.51 -16.93
C LEU A 694 -2.42 -4.14 -18.02
N PHE A 695 -1.58 -3.14 -17.80
CA PHE A 695 -0.59 -2.69 -18.77
C PHE A 695 0.51 -3.72 -19.00
N ASP A 696 1.02 -4.32 -17.93
CA ASP A 696 2.08 -5.31 -18.02
C ASP A 696 1.59 -6.57 -18.77
N ALA A 697 0.47 -7.16 -18.36
CA ALA A 697 -0.02 -8.40 -18.96
C ALA A 697 -0.46 -8.22 -20.42
N PHE A 698 -1.26 -7.19 -20.73
CA PHE A 698 -1.89 -7.09 -22.05
C PHE A 698 -1.05 -6.28 -23.06
N ILE A 699 -0.41 -5.20 -22.64
CA ILE A 699 0.38 -4.37 -23.56
C ILE A 699 1.82 -4.87 -23.61
N VAL A 700 2.50 -5.03 -22.48
CA VAL A 700 3.91 -5.42 -22.50
C VAL A 700 4.03 -6.89 -22.91
N ARG A 701 3.39 -7.82 -22.20
CA ARG A 701 3.63 -9.26 -22.40
C ARG A 701 2.90 -9.85 -23.59
N MET A 702 1.67 -9.44 -23.83
CA MET A 702 0.90 -9.98 -24.94
C MET A 702 1.12 -9.24 -26.25
N THR A 703 1.75 -8.05 -26.25
CA THR A 703 1.96 -7.28 -27.48
C THR A 703 3.42 -6.93 -27.71
N ILE A 704 4.07 -6.19 -26.78
CA ILE A 704 5.45 -5.69 -26.97
C ILE A 704 6.46 -6.84 -27.00
N ILE A 705 6.40 -7.78 -26.07
CA ILE A 705 7.35 -8.90 -25.97
C ILE A 705 7.32 -9.78 -27.22
N PRO A 706 6.17 -10.36 -27.64
CA PRO A 706 6.16 -11.17 -28.85
C PRO A 706 6.54 -10.37 -30.09
N ALA A 707 6.13 -9.10 -30.22
CA ALA A 707 6.52 -8.25 -31.34
C ALA A 707 8.04 -8.07 -31.42
N THR A 708 8.69 -7.80 -30.27
CA THR A 708 10.15 -7.65 -30.20
C THR A 708 10.87 -8.98 -30.45
N MET A 709 10.33 -10.09 -29.96
CA MET A 709 10.89 -11.43 -30.21
C MET A 709 10.82 -11.81 -31.68
N PHE A 710 9.77 -11.45 -32.42
CA PHE A 710 9.70 -11.63 -33.89
C PHE A 710 10.71 -10.78 -34.64
N LEU A 711 10.98 -9.54 -34.17
CA LEU A 711 11.98 -8.66 -34.79
C LEU A 711 13.42 -9.11 -34.57
N LEU A 712 13.69 -9.65 -33.35
CA LEU A 712 15.03 -10.14 -33.01
C LEU A 712 15.33 -11.54 -33.54
N ASP A 713 14.30 -12.34 -33.83
CA ASP A 713 14.39 -13.72 -34.30
C ASP A 713 15.35 -14.56 -33.43
N ALA A 714 16.29 -15.31 -34.01
CA ALA A 714 17.26 -16.12 -33.30
C ALA A 714 18.20 -15.32 -32.34
N ARG A 715 18.39 -14.02 -32.59
CA ARG A 715 19.19 -13.14 -31.74
C ARG A 715 18.59 -13.00 -30.33
N ALA A 716 17.28 -13.12 -30.21
CA ALA A 716 16.59 -13.06 -28.91
C ALA A 716 17.14 -14.11 -27.89
N TRP A 717 17.64 -15.24 -28.40
CA TRP A 717 18.16 -16.36 -27.58
C TRP A 717 19.70 -16.38 -27.48
N SER A 718 20.37 -15.31 -27.89
CA SER A 718 21.82 -15.25 -27.91
C SER A 718 22.41 -14.81 -26.56
N ILE A 719 23.50 -15.49 -26.17
CA ILE A 719 24.33 -15.12 -25.01
C ILE A 719 25.81 -15.19 -25.41
N PRO A 720 26.65 -14.23 -25.01
CA PRO A 720 28.09 -14.31 -25.23
C PRO A 720 28.69 -15.57 -24.59
N ARG A 721 29.62 -16.22 -25.29
CA ARG A 721 30.22 -17.51 -24.87
C ARG A 721 30.87 -17.45 -23.48
N TRP A 722 31.50 -16.32 -23.13
CA TRP A 722 32.14 -16.14 -21.83
C TRP A 722 31.13 -16.10 -20.68
N LEU A 723 29.99 -15.43 -20.91
CA LEU A 723 28.92 -15.30 -19.92
C LEU A 723 28.14 -16.62 -19.79
N GLY A 724 27.94 -17.33 -20.91
CA GLY A 724 27.28 -18.64 -20.88
C GLY A 724 28.06 -19.72 -20.10
N ARG A 725 29.39 -19.56 -19.90
CA ARG A 725 30.20 -20.45 -19.05
C ARG A 725 30.11 -20.13 -17.57
N LEU A 726 29.83 -18.87 -17.22
CA LEU A 726 29.70 -18.42 -15.83
C LEU A 726 28.33 -18.75 -15.24
N LEU A 727 27.29 -18.82 -16.07
CA LEU A 727 25.92 -19.02 -15.60
C LEU A 727 25.62 -20.49 -15.32
N PRO A 728 25.02 -20.84 -14.16
CA PRO A 728 24.58 -22.19 -13.88
C PRO A 728 23.50 -22.66 -14.89
N ASN A 729 23.46 -23.95 -15.16
CA ASN A 729 22.42 -24.54 -15.97
C ASN A 729 21.25 -24.95 -15.06
N VAL A 730 20.27 -24.06 -14.93
CA VAL A 730 19.08 -24.27 -14.08
C VAL A 730 17.99 -24.94 -14.92
N ASP A 731 17.60 -26.14 -14.50
CA ASP A 731 16.48 -26.90 -15.09
C ASP A 731 15.15 -26.34 -14.54
N ILE A 732 14.54 -25.43 -15.30
CA ILE A 732 13.27 -24.81 -14.91
C ILE A 732 12.10 -25.68 -15.36
N GLU A 733 12.32 -26.54 -16.32
CA GLU A 733 11.30 -27.36 -16.99
C GLU A 733 11.11 -28.73 -16.31
N GLY A 734 11.99 -29.10 -15.40
CA GLY A 734 11.95 -30.38 -14.71
C GLY A 734 12.20 -31.59 -15.64
N GLU A 735 12.91 -31.38 -16.77
CA GLU A 735 13.23 -32.47 -17.72
C GLU A 735 13.98 -33.62 -17.05
N LYS A 736 14.86 -33.32 -16.10
CA LYS A 736 15.58 -34.33 -15.32
C LYS A 736 14.67 -35.19 -14.44
N LEU A 737 13.50 -34.67 -14.05
CA LEU A 737 12.50 -35.42 -13.29
C LEU A 737 11.72 -36.38 -14.18
N THR A 738 11.58 -36.07 -15.45
CA THR A 738 10.87 -36.95 -16.41
C THR A 738 11.79 -37.99 -17.06
N SER A 739 13.07 -37.68 -17.23
CA SER A 739 14.06 -38.64 -17.77
C SER A 739 14.46 -39.78 -16.82
N GLY A 740 14.18 -39.65 -15.52
CA GLY A 740 14.39 -40.69 -14.52
C GLY A 740 13.19 -41.63 -14.32
N LEU A 741 12.08 -41.40 -15.01
CA LEU A 741 10.82 -42.17 -14.90
C LEU A 741 10.50 -43.00 -16.17
N THR A 742 11.31 -42.89 -17.23
CA THR A 742 11.35 -43.78 -18.40
C THR A 742 12.50 -44.75 -18.28
#